data_dbd460a9438d1fa7bab83b58ca246e31
#
_entry.id   dbd460a9438d1fa7bab83b58ca246e31
#
_cell.length_a   1.000
_cell.length_b   1.000
_cell.length_c   1.000
_cell.angle_alpha   90.00
_cell.angle_beta   90.00
_cell.angle_gamma   90.00
#
_symmetry.space_group_name_H-M   'P 1'
#
loop_
_entity.id
_entity.type
_entity.pdbx_description
1 polymer ?
#
loop_
_entity_poly.entity_id
_entity_poly.type
_entity_poly.pdbx_seq_one_letter_code
_entity_poly.pdbx_strand_id
1 'polypeptide(L)'
;MKKILKPLFCAAALVLLAGCNKFDEANATPETSNGSLIKVYANVAENDGTRANINVGESVFTAEWEAGDALGILPVKTGGTAPATAAKFDYNTALAAFEGSLNDFVAGGGNYYAFFPHAQVTGTTANLPFGNLRTQTGNDFNSAYDALVATPQAHGAADEAGKVDGNPVAFTLHRLTSILDFSIATQADKVKYLLLTAGGETQKLSASSLDLALENGGAETAATLSTTDQSNVIALQYTPDGASADKVEAFFNVPADLYPTLTLDVIGSDNQMATVTVNRTEAFKAGTLYTKAVSDLQFAPIDAPSLVWLGEDMDAVHDITKCGTDYQANIKINAPGGIANLVVNVSSEILNSLSISQLNLFTDKVLSENLPVSYEDDLGLSCCSQIQYKKSIDFNITLLIPLIESIGAPAGSMHVFEVVVTDLAGQTTTQELKFQMPTKVSLEKTDLWANTASLTINNIDKNAQSVSLQYRIKGETEWNTAEVVSNSDGNYTATIKPTWTSGENEAGLTIYTANNKTGLFAKKQYEYQLLVDGIVLEQNIFTPANNEGDPIFSGFSSSSSCFTTSNTSSTSWGSGNNTFASSLCTYDESTSAAYMQAKNPGIGSIQLAPGNLFTGTFKFNGIFQQTGTVSFGQKFTYTARPTALKLYYKAEIGTVTAAGTSTYINVDEQDQASIVVCITDWSNRHATTAGKGTPSGVWNPATKVGLSAEEKIIAYGVVYPSQTVKDMTELIIPLNYYDNSSGAPTGNYTIVISCATSRYGDYLNGCAGNSLYVKDFEWVY
;
A
#
# COMPACT_ATOMS: atom_id res chain seq x y z
N MET A 1 3.05 -25.59 30.26
CA MET A 1 2.86 -24.22 30.78
C MET A 1 2.19 -23.40 29.71
N LYS A 2 0.89 -23.24 29.84
CA LYS A 2 0.05 -22.45 28.93
C LYS A 2 0.17 -20.98 29.35
N LYS A 3 0.64 -20.12 28.46
CA LYS A 3 0.46 -18.67 28.59
C LYS A 3 -0.66 -18.24 27.62
N ILE A 4 -1.76 -17.88 28.24
CA ILE A 4 -2.94 -17.28 27.62
C ILE A 4 -2.57 -15.82 27.31
N LEU A 5 -2.53 -15.45 26.02
CA LEU A 5 -2.50 -14.05 25.60
C LEU A 5 -3.94 -13.53 25.64
N LYS A 6 -4.21 -12.59 26.52
CA LYS A 6 -5.44 -11.80 26.51
C LYS A 6 -5.33 -10.74 25.40
N PRO A 7 -6.34 -10.52 24.56
CA PRO A 7 -6.37 -9.36 23.70
C PRO A 7 -6.62 -8.12 24.55
N LEU A 8 -5.71 -7.17 24.43
CA LEU A 8 -5.82 -5.83 24.99
C LEU A 8 -6.81 -5.05 24.11
N PHE A 9 -8.04 -4.86 24.60
CA PHE A 9 -8.94 -3.86 24.06
C PHE A 9 -8.36 -2.49 24.41
N CYS A 10 -7.78 -1.80 23.46
CA CYS A 10 -7.53 -0.36 23.53
C CYS A 10 -8.87 0.34 23.37
N ALA A 11 -9.46 0.74 24.49
CA ALA A 11 -10.43 1.82 24.49
C ALA A 11 -9.66 3.08 24.05
N ALA A 12 -9.95 3.58 22.86
CA ALA A 12 -9.51 4.88 22.42
C ALA A 12 -10.26 5.92 23.26
N ALA A 13 -9.62 6.35 24.35
CA ALA A 13 -10.04 7.57 25.02
C ALA A 13 -9.79 8.71 24.03
N LEU A 14 -10.85 9.36 23.59
CA LEU A 14 -10.79 10.60 22.84
C LEU A 14 -10.18 11.66 23.78
N VAL A 15 -8.89 11.90 23.67
CA VAL A 15 -8.24 13.05 24.31
C VAL A 15 -8.59 14.26 23.44
N LEU A 16 -9.46 15.10 23.95
CA LEU A 16 -9.62 16.48 23.48
C LEU A 16 -8.28 17.19 23.66
N LEU A 17 -7.48 17.25 22.60
CA LEU A 17 -6.35 18.16 22.50
C LEU A 17 -6.92 19.56 22.26
N ALA A 18 -7.23 20.25 23.36
CA ALA A 18 -7.20 21.69 23.35
C ALA A 18 -5.77 22.09 22.96
N GLY A 19 -5.62 22.71 21.81
CA GLY A 19 -4.35 23.27 21.35
C GLY A 19 -3.85 24.32 22.35
N CYS A 20 -2.93 23.91 23.22
CA CYS A 20 -2.13 24.83 23.98
C CYS A 20 -1.02 25.38 23.08
N ASN A 21 -1.20 26.55 22.52
CA ASN A 21 -0.07 27.36 22.11
C ASN A 21 0.82 27.63 23.34
N LYS A 22 2.03 27.07 23.34
CA LYS A 22 3.09 27.48 24.25
C LYS A 22 3.43 28.93 23.97
N PHE A 23 2.95 29.84 24.81
CA PHE A 23 3.59 31.12 24.96
C PHE A 23 4.73 30.97 25.97
N ASP A 24 5.91 31.43 25.58
CA ASP A 24 7.10 31.48 26.42
C ASP A 24 6.81 32.24 27.74
N GLU A 25 7.03 31.58 28.86
CA GLU A 25 7.13 32.22 30.15
C GLU A 25 8.44 33.01 30.18
N ALA A 26 8.36 34.29 29.83
CA ALA A 26 9.39 35.27 30.18
C ALA A 26 8.86 36.20 31.26
N ASN A 27 9.28 35.95 32.51
CA ASN A 27 9.36 36.87 33.60
C ASN A 27 8.27 37.99 33.71
N ALA A 28 7.11 37.63 34.27
CA ALA A 28 6.29 38.60 34.97
C ALA A 28 6.29 38.24 36.44
N THR A 29 6.92 39.05 37.24
CA THR A 29 6.71 39.10 38.72
C THR A 29 5.22 39.22 38.99
N PRO A 30 4.64 38.42 39.90
CA PRO A 30 3.23 38.57 40.25
C PRO A 30 3.09 39.87 41.03
N GLU A 31 2.55 40.90 40.40
CA GLU A 31 1.95 41.97 41.14
C GLU A 31 0.69 41.42 41.80
N THR A 32 0.72 41.32 43.11
CA THR A 32 -0.45 41.03 43.94
C THR A 32 -1.39 42.22 43.89
N SER A 33 -2.26 42.25 42.85
CA SER A 33 -3.45 43.09 42.90
C SER A 33 -4.48 42.37 43.79
N ASN A 34 -4.75 42.89 44.96
CA ASN A 34 -5.89 42.53 45.78
C ASN A 34 -7.18 42.97 45.05
N GLY A 35 -7.56 42.26 43.99
CA GLY A 35 -8.88 42.36 43.38
C GLY A 35 -9.90 41.78 44.35
N SER A 36 -10.77 42.61 44.91
CA SER A 36 -11.89 42.13 45.71
C SER A 36 -12.78 41.24 44.82
N LEU A 37 -13.09 40.01 45.29
CA LEU A 37 -14.08 39.16 44.64
C LEU A 37 -15.41 39.93 44.57
N ILE A 38 -15.97 40.01 43.37
CA ILE A 38 -17.24 40.67 43.09
C ILE A 38 -18.32 39.57 43.02
N LYS A 39 -19.44 39.82 43.67
CA LYS A 39 -20.61 38.96 43.60
C LYS A 39 -21.59 39.49 42.57
N VAL A 40 -22.04 38.59 41.71
CA VAL A 40 -23.02 38.88 40.66
C VAL A 40 -24.18 37.92 40.81
N TYR A 41 -25.38 38.42 40.77
CA TYR A 41 -26.60 37.65 40.74
C TYR A 41 -27.11 37.57 39.31
N ALA A 42 -27.50 36.39 38.87
CA ALA A 42 -28.04 36.19 37.54
C ALA A 42 -29.30 35.30 37.61
N ASN A 43 -30.36 35.81 37.04
CA ASN A 43 -31.59 35.05 36.86
C ASN A 43 -31.87 34.84 35.37
N VAL A 44 -32.37 33.68 34.98
CA VAL A 44 -32.87 33.45 33.62
C VAL A 44 -34.27 34.02 33.54
N ALA A 45 -34.56 34.84 32.51
CA ALA A 45 -35.91 35.40 32.31
C ALA A 45 -36.88 34.25 32.03
N GLU A 46 -37.94 34.19 32.80
CA GLU A 46 -39.07 33.36 32.47
C GLU A 46 -39.77 34.03 31.25
N ASN A 47 -39.80 33.30 30.13
CA ASN A 47 -40.58 33.73 28.96
C ASN A 47 -42.06 33.64 29.32
N ASP A 48 -42.65 34.77 29.59
CA ASP A 48 -44.07 34.97 29.78
C ASP A 48 -44.80 34.71 28.44
N GLY A 49 -45.24 33.49 28.20
CA GLY A 49 -46.17 33.22 27.16
C GLY A 49 -45.73 32.26 26.07
N THR A 50 -46.53 31.27 26.01
CA THR A 50 -46.70 30.27 24.96
C THR A 50 -45.71 29.11 24.96
N ARG A 51 -45.99 28.17 25.82
CA ARG A 51 -45.67 26.74 25.61
C ARG A 51 -46.37 26.32 24.34
N ALA A 52 -45.64 26.22 23.25
CA ALA A 52 -46.13 25.56 22.06
C ALA A 52 -46.06 24.04 22.28
N ASN A 53 -47.12 23.46 22.78
CA ASN A 53 -47.27 22.03 22.92
C ASN A 53 -47.19 21.35 21.54
N ILE A 54 -46.16 20.55 21.33
CA ILE A 54 -46.23 19.44 20.40
C ILE A 54 -46.67 18.22 21.23
N ASN A 55 -47.95 18.18 21.57
CA ASN A 55 -48.56 17.13 22.39
C ASN A 55 -47.76 16.75 23.63
N VAL A 56 -48.22 17.23 24.79
CA VAL A 56 -48.14 16.67 26.14
C VAL A 56 -47.55 17.57 27.25
N GLY A 57 -48.29 17.65 28.32
CA GLY A 57 -47.88 17.74 29.73
C GLY A 57 -47.16 18.98 30.20
N GLU A 58 -47.80 19.66 31.12
CA GLU A 58 -47.25 20.82 31.83
C GLU A 58 -45.99 20.48 32.60
N SER A 59 -44.84 21.02 32.18
CA SER A 59 -43.70 21.20 33.06
C SER A 59 -42.96 22.50 32.70
N VAL A 60 -42.71 23.29 33.75
CA VAL A 60 -41.91 24.49 33.67
C VAL A 60 -40.43 24.07 33.65
N PHE A 61 -39.71 24.43 32.63
CA PHE A 61 -38.26 24.27 32.63
C PHE A 61 -37.68 25.37 33.55
N THR A 62 -37.32 25.01 34.77
CA THR A 62 -36.56 25.90 35.68
C THR A 62 -35.09 25.54 35.54
N ALA A 63 -34.28 26.40 34.95
CA ALA A 63 -32.82 26.23 34.99
C ALA A 63 -32.36 26.65 36.39
N GLU A 64 -31.73 25.74 37.12
CA GLU A 64 -31.02 26.04 38.36
C GLU A 64 -29.52 26.06 38.03
N TRP A 65 -28.80 27.04 38.63
CA TRP A 65 -27.36 27.13 38.49
C TRP A 65 -26.67 26.04 39.29
N GLU A 66 -25.65 25.40 38.73
CA GLU A 66 -24.91 24.32 39.36
C GLU A 66 -23.43 24.67 39.54
N ALA A 67 -22.76 23.90 40.41
CA ALA A 67 -21.33 24.02 40.59
C ALA A 67 -20.60 23.71 39.28
N GLY A 68 -19.79 24.64 38.76
CA GLY A 68 -19.13 24.54 37.47
C GLY A 68 -19.69 25.47 36.41
N ASP A 69 -20.91 25.96 36.59
CA ASP A 69 -21.46 27.04 35.74
C ASP A 69 -20.63 28.33 35.89
N ALA A 70 -20.40 28.98 34.76
CA ALA A 70 -19.63 30.23 34.75
C ALA A 70 -20.21 31.25 33.76
N LEU A 71 -20.40 32.50 34.26
CA LEU A 71 -20.74 33.62 33.40
C LEU A 71 -19.50 34.28 32.81
N GLY A 72 -19.63 34.74 31.56
CA GLY A 72 -18.73 35.74 30.98
C GLY A 72 -19.25 37.13 31.27
N ILE A 73 -18.41 38.00 31.84
CA ILE A 73 -18.74 39.43 32.02
C ILE A 73 -17.73 40.28 31.28
N LEU A 74 -18.23 41.13 30.36
CA LEU A 74 -17.42 42.01 29.53
C LEU A 74 -17.74 43.46 29.90
N PRO A 75 -16.85 44.19 30.61
CA PRO A 75 -17.00 45.61 30.88
C PRO A 75 -16.52 46.42 29.68
N VAL A 76 -17.36 47.28 29.14
CA VAL A 76 -16.98 48.19 28.03
C VAL A 76 -17.19 49.63 28.48
N LYS A 77 -16.11 50.39 28.48
CA LYS A 77 -16.09 51.82 28.84
C LYS A 77 -16.85 52.65 27.82
N THR A 78 -17.56 53.69 28.29
CA THR A 78 -18.22 54.65 27.39
C THR A 78 -17.19 55.29 26.45
N GLY A 79 -17.36 55.05 25.14
CA GLY A 79 -16.44 55.50 24.10
C GLY A 79 -15.10 54.76 24.04
N GLY A 80 -14.92 53.67 24.78
CA GLY A 80 -13.75 52.79 24.76
C GLY A 80 -13.92 51.60 23.86
N THR A 81 -12.83 50.83 23.67
CA THR A 81 -12.83 49.52 23.00
C THR A 81 -13.15 48.44 24.02
N ALA A 82 -13.83 47.38 23.57
CA ALA A 82 -14.07 46.20 24.38
C ALA A 82 -12.75 45.49 24.74
N PRO A 83 -12.61 44.95 25.98
CA PRO A 83 -11.51 44.09 26.35
C PRO A 83 -11.39 42.89 25.44
N ALA A 84 -10.16 42.35 25.26
CA ALA A 84 -9.92 41.19 24.42
C ALA A 84 -10.51 39.89 24.99
N THR A 85 -10.80 39.85 26.30
CA THR A 85 -11.37 38.67 26.98
C THR A 85 -12.45 39.11 27.97
N ALA A 86 -13.51 38.29 28.08
CA ALA A 86 -14.48 38.45 29.15
C ALA A 86 -13.95 37.86 30.47
N ALA A 87 -14.28 38.50 31.56
CA ALA A 87 -13.95 37.98 32.89
C ALA A 87 -14.87 36.77 33.21
N LYS A 88 -14.26 35.75 33.80
CA LYS A 88 -14.96 34.53 34.24
C LYS A 88 -15.50 34.70 35.67
N PHE A 89 -16.77 34.42 35.85
CA PHE A 89 -17.42 34.43 37.15
C PHE A 89 -18.00 33.02 37.39
N ASP A 90 -17.46 32.30 38.37
CA ASP A 90 -17.84 30.94 38.70
C ASP A 90 -19.02 30.92 39.68
N TYR A 91 -19.99 30.03 39.50
CA TYR A 91 -21.14 29.89 40.39
C TYR A 91 -20.74 29.26 41.72
N ASN A 92 -21.04 30.00 42.81
CA ASN A 92 -20.84 29.55 44.17
C ASN A 92 -22.19 29.10 44.77
N THR A 93 -22.38 27.78 44.90
CA THR A 93 -23.63 27.22 45.40
C THR A 93 -23.96 27.61 46.83
N ALA A 94 -22.95 27.88 47.69
CA ALA A 94 -23.16 28.31 49.09
C ALA A 94 -23.68 29.75 49.17
N LEU A 95 -23.45 30.55 48.16
CA LEU A 95 -23.85 31.97 48.12
C LEU A 95 -25.00 32.22 47.18
N ALA A 96 -25.40 31.20 46.39
CA ALA A 96 -26.34 31.31 45.26
C ALA A 96 -26.02 32.54 44.38
N ALA A 97 -24.74 32.75 44.06
CA ALA A 97 -24.24 33.87 43.30
C ALA A 97 -22.98 33.49 42.50
N PHE A 98 -22.68 34.22 41.44
CA PHE A 98 -21.44 34.11 40.70
C PHE A 98 -20.35 34.97 41.32
N GLU A 99 -19.15 34.45 41.48
CA GLU A 99 -18.01 35.17 42.03
C GLU A 99 -16.85 35.20 41.00
N GLY A 100 -16.26 36.36 40.84
CA GLY A 100 -15.13 36.61 39.96
C GLY A 100 -14.46 37.96 40.25
N SER A 101 -13.46 38.31 39.47
CA SER A 101 -12.79 39.61 39.57
C SER A 101 -12.80 40.33 38.21
N LEU A 102 -13.06 41.63 38.24
CA LEU A 102 -12.92 42.52 37.09
C LEU A 102 -11.70 43.38 37.33
N ASN A 103 -10.64 43.20 36.57
CA ASN A 103 -9.40 43.94 36.70
C ASN A 103 -9.52 45.40 36.24
N ASP A 104 -10.52 45.75 35.45
CA ASP A 104 -10.73 47.08 34.90
C ASP A 104 -12.15 47.60 35.21
N PHE A 105 -12.43 47.84 36.47
CA PHE A 105 -13.59 48.62 36.84
C PHE A 105 -13.42 50.06 36.38
N VAL A 106 -14.23 50.46 35.44
CA VAL A 106 -14.01 51.65 34.64
C VAL A 106 -14.39 52.88 35.40
N ALA A 107 -13.41 53.69 35.87
CA ALA A 107 -13.64 55.05 36.26
C ALA A 107 -14.24 55.78 35.04
N GLY A 108 -15.48 56.30 35.17
CA GLY A 108 -16.12 57.09 34.13
C GLY A 108 -17.39 56.46 33.49
N GLY A 109 -17.82 55.28 33.95
CA GLY A 109 -19.04 54.63 33.48
C GLY A 109 -18.86 53.82 32.19
N GLY A 110 -19.79 52.94 31.95
CA GLY A 110 -19.80 52.04 30.79
C GLY A 110 -20.95 51.06 30.83
N ASN A 111 -20.92 50.06 29.96
CA ASN A 111 -21.88 48.95 29.94
C ASN A 111 -21.20 47.66 30.39
N TYR A 112 -21.92 46.87 31.17
CA TYR A 112 -21.60 45.52 31.51
C TYR A 112 -22.46 44.61 30.66
N TYR A 113 -21.79 43.71 29.89
CA TYR A 113 -22.44 42.66 29.15
C TYR A 113 -22.19 41.34 29.86
N ALA A 114 -23.24 40.56 30.11
CA ALA A 114 -23.13 39.24 30.71
C ALA A 114 -23.73 38.20 29.78
N PHE A 115 -23.08 37.03 29.72
CA PHE A 115 -23.52 35.89 28.90
C PHE A 115 -23.12 34.57 29.53
N PHE A 116 -23.80 33.52 29.13
CA PHE A 116 -23.54 32.15 29.59
C PHE A 116 -23.62 31.16 28.42
N PRO A 117 -22.75 30.15 28.41
CA PRO A 117 -21.59 29.93 29.29
C PRO A 117 -20.46 30.92 28.99
N HIS A 118 -19.48 31.04 29.91
CA HIS A 118 -18.27 31.84 29.66
C HIS A 118 -17.56 31.33 28.41
N ALA A 119 -17.23 32.19 27.47
CA ALA A 119 -16.59 31.90 26.20
C ALA A 119 -15.65 33.06 25.79
N GLN A 120 -14.97 32.86 24.68
CA GLN A 120 -14.16 33.91 24.06
C GLN A 120 -15.04 35.04 23.49
N VAL A 121 -14.50 36.20 23.39
CA VAL A 121 -15.16 37.39 22.82
C VAL A 121 -14.33 37.99 21.69
N THR A 122 -15.03 38.51 20.69
CA THR A 122 -14.45 39.29 19.61
C THR A 122 -15.18 40.66 19.59
N GLY A 123 -14.54 41.72 20.11
CA GLY A 123 -15.24 42.96 20.32
C GLY A 123 -16.37 42.78 21.34
N THR A 124 -17.61 43.10 20.96
CA THR A 124 -18.82 42.93 21.78
C THR A 124 -19.63 41.69 21.36
N THR A 125 -19.00 40.74 20.73
CA THR A 125 -19.62 39.47 20.35
C THR A 125 -19.02 38.31 21.16
N ALA A 126 -19.83 37.56 21.88
CA ALA A 126 -19.39 36.29 22.51
C ALA A 126 -19.53 35.16 21.53
N ASN A 127 -18.46 34.37 21.39
CA ASN A 127 -18.39 33.22 20.45
C ASN A 127 -18.56 31.92 21.25
N LEU A 128 -19.78 31.44 21.41
CA LEU A 128 -20.08 30.22 22.15
C LEU A 128 -19.78 28.98 21.29
N PRO A 129 -19.04 27.97 21.77
CA PRO A 129 -18.87 26.71 21.06
C PRO A 129 -20.23 26.07 20.74
N PHE A 130 -20.52 25.84 19.46
CA PHE A 130 -21.82 25.35 19.03
C PHE A 130 -21.71 24.23 17.97
N GLY A 131 -20.76 23.31 18.21
CA GLY A 131 -20.45 22.21 17.31
C GLY A 131 -21.56 21.18 17.17
N ASN A 132 -21.37 20.30 16.20
CA ASN A 132 -22.31 19.24 15.84
C ASN A 132 -22.18 17.94 16.66
N LEU A 133 -21.16 17.82 17.54
CA LEU A 133 -21.07 16.77 18.55
C LEU A 133 -21.42 17.33 19.92
N ARG A 134 -22.34 16.68 20.59
CA ARG A 134 -22.74 17.02 21.97
C ARG A 134 -22.78 15.78 22.85
N THR A 135 -22.73 16.01 24.17
CA THR A 135 -22.77 14.95 25.17
C THR A 135 -23.88 15.21 26.17
N GLN A 136 -24.51 14.14 26.64
CA GLN A 136 -25.48 14.18 27.72
C GLN A 136 -25.34 12.97 28.62
N THR A 137 -25.45 13.15 29.92
CA THR A 137 -25.43 12.08 30.92
C THR A 137 -26.79 12.03 31.58
N GLY A 138 -27.42 10.84 31.58
CA GLY A 138 -28.76 10.66 32.10
C GLY A 138 -29.79 11.53 31.39
N ASN A 139 -30.85 11.87 32.11
CA ASN A 139 -31.95 12.71 31.60
C ASN A 139 -31.77 14.20 31.96
N ASP A 140 -30.53 14.61 32.28
CA ASP A 140 -30.25 15.98 32.66
C ASP A 140 -29.85 16.81 31.44
N PHE A 141 -30.37 18.03 31.38
CA PHE A 141 -29.97 19.01 30.37
C PHE A 141 -28.51 19.44 30.59
N ASN A 142 -27.70 19.40 29.55
CA ASN A 142 -26.31 19.85 29.65
C ASN A 142 -26.23 21.37 29.43
N SER A 143 -26.03 22.13 30.51
CA SER A 143 -25.94 23.61 30.49
C SER A 143 -24.80 24.16 29.63
N ALA A 144 -23.77 23.37 29.35
CA ALA A 144 -22.66 23.80 28.48
C ALA A 144 -23.09 24.17 27.04
N TYR A 145 -24.26 23.71 26.61
CA TYR A 145 -24.80 24.03 25.29
C TYR A 145 -25.92 25.11 25.35
N ASP A 146 -26.23 25.67 26.52
CA ASP A 146 -27.20 26.73 26.63
C ASP A 146 -26.57 28.09 26.15
N ALA A 147 -27.38 28.94 25.60
CA ALA A 147 -26.94 30.23 25.07
C ALA A 147 -27.80 31.37 25.67
N LEU A 148 -27.26 32.01 26.68
CA LEU A 148 -27.95 33.07 27.40
C LEU A 148 -27.20 34.40 27.29
N VAL A 149 -27.91 35.49 27.12
CA VAL A 149 -27.35 36.85 27.11
C VAL A 149 -28.20 37.76 27.94
N ALA A 150 -27.54 38.62 28.71
CA ALA A 150 -28.24 39.63 29.52
C ALA A 150 -28.54 40.89 28.73
N THR A 151 -29.63 41.56 29.06
CA THR A 151 -29.80 42.95 28.68
C THR A 151 -28.65 43.78 29.24
N PRO A 152 -27.97 44.62 28.41
CA PRO A 152 -26.83 45.43 28.86
C PRO A 152 -27.15 46.24 30.08
N GLN A 153 -26.27 46.20 31.07
CA GLN A 153 -26.40 47.00 32.29
C GLN A 153 -25.49 48.23 32.23
N ALA A 154 -26.07 49.44 32.21
CA ALA A 154 -25.32 50.65 32.32
C ALA A 154 -24.77 50.84 33.75
N HIS A 155 -23.51 51.18 33.86
CA HIS A 155 -22.87 51.43 35.14
C HIS A 155 -22.37 52.84 35.25
N GLY A 156 -22.64 53.48 36.40
CA GLY A 156 -22.17 54.80 36.71
C GLY A 156 -20.64 54.83 36.95
N ALA A 157 -20.07 56.02 37.03
CA ALA A 157 -18.67 56.21 37.38
C ALA A 157 -18.38 55.63 38.78
N ALA A 158 -17.20 55.02 38.96
CA ALA A 158 -16.71 54.67 40.29
C ALA A 158 -16.50 55.92 41.12
N ASP A 159 -16.66 55.89 42.46
CA ASP A 159 -16.31 56.93 43.39
C ASP A 159 -14.77 57.16 43.40
N GLU A 160 -14.33 58.25 44.09
CA GLU A 160 -12.88 58.58 44.20
C GLU A 160 -12.05 57.47 44.87
N ALA A 161 -12.69 56.49 45.51
CA ALA A 161 -12.05 55.34 46.17
C ALA A 161 -12.06 54.05 45.26
N GLY A 162 -12.55 54.16 44.01
CA GLY A 162 -12.66 53.01 43.09
C GLY A 162 -13.76 52.06 43.49
N LYS A 163 -14.65 52.44 44.41
CA LYS A 163 -15.84 51.65 44.76
C LYS A 163 -16.98 52.00 43.81
N VAL A 164 -17.47 51.07 43.11
CA VAL A 164 -18.75 51.15 42.44
C VAL A 164 -19.84 51.06 43.51
N ASP A 165 -20.91 51.88 43.43
CA ASP A 165 -22.03 51.85 44.34
C ASP A 165 -22.40 50.47 44.78
N GLY A 166 -22.43 50.23 46.10
CA GLY A 166 -22.42 48.92 46.75
C GLY A 166 -23.65 48.01 46.59
N ASN A 167 -24.38 48.13 45.48
CA ASN A 167 -25.43 47.20 45.13
C ASN A 167 -24.87 46.08 44.27
N PRO A 168 -25.17 44.79 44.59
CA PRO A 168 -24.79 43.67 43.76
C PRO A 168 -25.34 43.85 42.36
N VAL A 169 -24.47 43.69 41.36
CA VAL A 169 -24.90 43.70 39.96
C VAL A 169 -25.77 42.48 39.71
N ALA A 170 -27.00 42.70 39.27
CA ALA A 170 -27.92 41.61 38.93
C ALA A 170 -28.22 41.65 37.44
N PHE A 171 -28.08 40.49 36.81
CA PHE A 171 -28.40 40.31 35.38
C PHE A 171 -29.66 39.49 35.20
N THR A 172 -30.48 39.86 34.24
CA THR A 172 -31.52 39.03 33.69
C THR A 172 -31.08 38.51 32.35
N LEU A 173 -30.85 37.21 32.25
CA LEU A 173 -30.36 36.50 31.07
C LEU A 173 -31.56 35.99 30.25
N HIS A 174 -31.49 36.17 28.97
CA HIS A 174 -32.46 35.69 27.98
C HIS A 174 -31.88 34.58 27.17
N ARG A 175 -32.58 33.45 27.03
CA ARG A 175 -32.11 32.31 26.20
C ARG A 175 -32.37 32.66 24.73
N LEU A 176 -31.33 32.50 23.90
CA LEU A 176 -31.38 32.87 22.49
C LEU A 176 -31.55 31.66 21.57
N THR A 177 -31.51 30.44 22.10
CA THR A 177 -31.79 29.21 21.39
C THR A 177 -33.15 28.63 21.77
N SER A 178 -33.67 27.72 20.95
CA SER A 178 -34.79 26.86 21.30
C SER A 178 -34.26 25.55 21.88
N ILE A 179 -34.92 24.98 22.87
CA ILE A 179 -34.61 23.66 23.41
C ILE A 179 -35.64 22.66 22.88
N LEU A 180 -35.16 21.62 22.23
CA LEU A 180 -35.94 20.47 21.82
C LEU A 180 -35.70 19.34 22.80
N ASP A 181 -36.74 18.87 23.47
CA ASP A 181 -36.75 17.74 24.40
C ASP A 181 -37.50 16.57 23.74
N PHE A 182 -36.76 15.50 23.46
CA PHE A 182 -37.36 14.26 22.98
C PHE A 182 -37.47 13.28 24.15
N SER A 183 -38.70 13.09 24.61
CA SER A 183 -39.07 12.17 25.69
C SER A 183 -39.34 10.78 25.12
N ILE A 184 -38.32 9.92 25.16
CA ILE A 184 -38.27 8.65 24.44
C ILE A 184 -38.55 7.48 25.38
N ALA A 185 -39.62 6.72 25.13
CA ALA A 185 -39.96 5.51 25.88
C ALA A 185 -39.08 4.32 25.40
N THR A 186 -37.86 4.24 25.93
CA THR A 186 -36.90 3.15 25.65
C THR A 186 -35.96 2.95 26.84
N GLN A 187 -35.33 1.78 26.92
CA GLN A 187 -34.34 1.52 27.97
C GLN A 187 -33.07 2.37 27.70
N ALA A 188 -32.66 3.14 28.68
CA ALA A 188 -31.56 4.10 28.58
C ALA A 188 -30.23 3.43 28.25
N ASP A 189 -29.97 2.21 28.75
CA ASP A 189 -28.74 1.43 28.48
C ASP A 189 -28.62 0.94 27.03
N LYS A 190 -29.72 0.95 26.28
CA LYS A 190 -29.73 0.61 24.88
C LYS A 190 -29.36 1.77 23.94
N VAL A 191 -29.47 3.02 24.41
CA VAL A 191 -29.19 4.21 23.60
C VAL A 191 -27.71 4.58 23.68
N LYS A 192 -27.09 4.76 22.53
CA LYS A 192 -25.67 5.16 22.42
C LYS A 192 -25.54 6.57 21.84
N TYR A 193 -26.22 6.85 20.75
CA TYR A 193 -26.26 8.16 20.09
C TYR A 193 -27.68 8.51 19.67
N LEU A 194 -27.93 9.83 19.61
CA LEU A 194 -29.12 10.37 18.98
C LEU A 194 -28.67 11.38 17.90
N LEU A 195 -29.16 11.20 16.69
CA LEU A 195 -28.75 12.01 15.54
C LEU A 195 -29.94 12.87 15.10
N LEU A 196 -29.87 14.19 15.34
CA LEU A 196 -30.86 15.15 14.89
C LEU A 196 -30.44 15.75 13.56
N THR A 197 -31.26 15.59 12.51
CA THR A 197 -31.00 16.07 11.16
C THR A 197 -32.10 16.99 10.69
N ALA A 198 -31.74 18.19 10.20
CA ALA A 198 -32.67 19.05 9.47
C ALA A 198 -32.79 18.61 8.01
N GLY A 199 -34.02 18.63 7.48
CA GLY A 199 -34.35 18.07 6.17
C GLY A 199 -33.76 18.80 4.96
N GLY A 200 -33.25 20.01 5.12
CA GLY A 200 -32.60 20.77 4.05
C GLY A 200 -31.12 21.12 4.36
N GLU A 201 -30.29 21.02 3.37
CA GLU A 201 -28.84 21.39 3.53
C GLU A 201 -28.63 22.87 3.87
N THR A 202 -29.56 23.74 3.55
CA THR A 202 -29.49 25.17 3.90
C THR A 202 -29.90 25.46 5.34
N GLN A 203 -30.56 24.50 6.02
CA GLN A 203 -31.04 24.64 7.38
C GLN A 203 -30.00 24.16 8.36
N LYS A 204 -29.27 25.09 8.96
CA LYS A 204 -28.13 24.74 9.84
C LYS A 204 -28.55 24.63 11.30
N LEU A 205 -28.16 23.53 11.94
CA LEU A 205 -28.40 23.26 13.37
C LEU A 205 -27.21 23.60 14.26
N SER A 206 -26.01 23.64 13.68
CA SER A 206 -24.74 23.86 14.39
C SER A 206 -23.72 24.58 13.51
N ALA A 207 -22.69 25.14 14.12
CA ALA A 207 -21.52 25.75 13.49
C ALA A 207 -20.31 25.68 14.44
N SER A 208 -19.17 26.22 14.06
CA SER A 208 -18.01 26.34 14.97
C SER A 208 -18.38 27.15 16.22
N SER A 209 -19.20 28.19 16.07
CA SER A 209 -19.75 28.99 17.17
C SER A 209 -21.17 29.46 16.91
N LEU A 210 -21.84 29.78 18.00
CA LEU A 210 -23.02 30.66 18.03
C LEU A 210 -22.54 32.02 18.53
N ASP A 211 -22.64 33.02 17.67
CA ASP A 211 -22.15 34.37 17.93
C ASP A 211 -23.27 35.20 18.53
N LEU A 212 -23.05 35.67 19.78
CA LEU A 212 -24.00 36.49 20.53
C LEU A 212 -23.59 37.95 20.49
N ALA A 213 -24.41 38.79 19.86
CA ALA A 213 -24.22 40.22 19.85
C ALA A 213 -24.62 40.83 21.22
N LEU A 214 -23.68 41.00 22.11
CA LEU A 214 -23.91 41.40 23.52
C LEU A 214 -24.58 42.78 23.67
N GLU A 215 -24.35 43.70 22.73
CA GLU A 215 -25.01 45.02 22.70
C GLU A 215 -26.53 44.93 22.50
N ASN A 216 -26.98 43.85 21.86
CA ASN A 216 -28.39 43.58 21.56
C ASN A 216 -28.99 42.55 22.52
N GLY A 217 -28.37 42.37 23.70
CA GLY A 217 -28.81 41.41 24.68
C GLY A 217 -30.28 41.53 25.04
N GLY A 218 -31.00 40.40 25.01
CA GLY A 218 -32.43 40.31 25.21
C GLY A 218 -33.28 40.35 23.93
N ALA A 219 -32.69 40.66 22.76
CA ALA A 219 -33.37 40.55 21.47
C ALA A 219 -33.21 39.13 20.86
N GLU A 220 -34.28 38.54 20.30
CA GLU A 220 -34.21 37.22 19.63
C GLU A 220 -33.20 37.21 18.47
N THR A 221 -32.90 38.33 17.84
CA THR A 221 -31.99 38.51 16.73
C THR A 221 -30.50 38.63 17.17
N ALA A 222 -30.21 38.55 18.46
CA ALA A 222 -28.85 38.74 18.98
C ALA A 222 -27.94 37.51 18.78
N ALA A 223 -28.49 36.37 18.36
CA ALA A 223 -27.73 35.13 18.12
C ALA A 223 -27.68 34.78 16.64
N THR A 224 -26.49 34.51 16.11
CA THR A 224 -26.29 34.01 14.73
C THR A 224 -25.25 32.90 14.72
N LEU A 225 -25.48 31.86 13.87
CA LEU A 225 -24.46 30.86 13.63
C LEU A 225 -23.29 31.47 12.86
N SER A 226 -22.06 31.15 13.29
CA SER A 226 -20.88 31.50 12.49
C SER A 226 -20.97 30.83 11.10
N THR A 227 -20.25 31.40 10.14
CA THR A 227 -20.20 30.84 8.78
C THR A 227 -19.29 29.60 8.65
N THR A 228 -18.53 29.32 9.70
CA THR A 228 -17.52 28.24 9.71
C THR A 228 -18.11 26.96 10.30
N ASP A 229 -17.80 25.83 9.68
CA ASP A 229 -18.18 24.48 10.12
C ASP A 229 -19.70 24.31 10.35
N GLN A 230 -20.53 24.95 9.52
CA GLN A 230 -21.97 24.81 9.60
C GLN A 230 -22.42 23.38 9.23
N SER A 231 -23.34 22.82 10.04
CA SER A 231 -23.93 21.50 9.79
C SER A 231 -25.44 21.52 9.99
N ASN A 232 -26.15 20.76 9.18
CA ASN A 232 -27.59 20.47 9.36
C ASN A 232 -27.83 19.23 10.25
N VAL A 233 -26.77 18.73 10.92
CA VAL A 233 -26.80 17.54 11.77
C VAL A 233 -26.18 17.85 13.12
N ILE A 234 -26.78 17.32 14.19
CA ILE A 234 -26.22 17.26 15.54
C ILE A 234 -26.23 15.79 15.99
N ALA A 235 -25.08 15.29 16.42
CA ALA A 235 -24.94 14.01 17.10
C ALA A 235 -24.87 14.24 18.62
N LEU A 236 -25.77 13.65 19.38
CA LEU A 236 -25.76 13.63 20.83
C LEU A 236 -25.28 12.28 21.33
N GLN A 237 -24.12 12.24 21.96
CA GLN A 237 -23.63 11.06 22.64
C GLN A 237 -24.32 10.96 24.00
N TYR A 238 -25.08 9.89 24.19
CA TYR A 238 -25.83 9.67 25.42
C TYR A 238 -25.11 8.66 26.33
N THR A 239 -24.99 9.01 27.60
CA THR A 239 -24.43 8.11 28.62
C THR A 239 -25.47 7.89 29.73
N PRO A 240 -25.96 6.66 29.94
CA PRO A 240 -26.91 6.38 31.02
C PRO A 240 -26.30 6.66 32.40
N ASP A 241 -27.07 7.23 33.31
CA ASP A 241 -26.68 7.50 34.71
C ASP A 241 -27.13 6.40 35.71
N GLY A 242 -27.82 5.38 35.19
CA GLY A 242 -28.41 4.30 36.01
C GLY A 242 -29.76 4.66 36.66
N ALA A 243 -30.16 5.93 36.68
CA ALA A 243 -31.46 6.37 37.19
C ALA A 243 -32.56 6.37 36.09
N SER A 244 -32.17 6.45 34.84
CA SER A 244 -33.06 6.58 33.66
C SER A 244 -33.37 5.25 33.01
N ALA A 245 -33.85 4.23 33.79
CA ALA A 245 -33.91 2.84 33.32
C ALA A 245 -34.83 2.63 32.08
N ASP A 246 -36.00 3.27 32.04
CA ASP A 246 -37.04 2.97 31.08
C ASP A 246 -37.42 4.17 30.16
N LYS A 247 -36.69 5.28 30.27
CA LYS A 247 -36.96 6.51 29.56
C LYS A 247 -35.70 7.30 29.30
N VAL A 248 -35.58 7.89 28.12
CA VAL A 248 -34.51 8.83 27.75
C VAL A 248 -35.14 10.19 27.44
N GLU A 249 -34.68 11.24 28.14
CA GLU A 249 -34.91 12.63 27.77
C GLU A 249 -33.69 13.14 27.02
N ALA A 250 -33.84 13.51 25.75
CA ALA A 250 -32.75 13.96 24.91
C ALA A 250 -32.94 15.42 24.54
N PHE A 251 -31.98 16.26 24.98
CA PHE A 251 -32.06 17.70 24.81
C PHE A 251 -31.15 18.22 23.69
N PHE A 252 -31.71 19.00 22.77
CA PHE A 252 -30.99 19.66 21.69
C PHE A 252 -31.24 21.16 21.72
N ASN A 253 -30.21 21.96 21.93
CA ASN A 253 -30.26 23.38 21.68
C ASN A 253 -30.07 23.65 20.18
N VAL A 254 -31.02 24.33 19.57
CA VAL A 254 -30.97 24.67 18.14
C VAL A 254 -31.22 26.16 17.97
N PRO A 255 -30.73 26.81 16.91
CA PRO A 255 -31.09 28.17 16.56
C PRO A 255 -32.62 28.32 16.44
N ALA A 256 -33.14 29.50 16.83
CA ALA A 256 -34.53 29.85 16.65
C ALA A 256 -34.83 30.09 15.16
N ASP A 257 -35.26 29.06 14.46
CA ASP A 257 -35.54 29.12 13.00
C ASP A 257 -36.63 28.11 12.62
N LEU A 258 -37.04 28.14 11.35
CA LEU A 258 -37.99 27.19 10.78
C LEU A 258 -37.24 25.97 10.23
N TYR A 259 -37.48 24.82 10.83
CA TYR A 259 -37.06 23.53 10.32
C TYR A 259 -38.30 22.72 9.91
N PRO A 260 -38.74 22.77 8.61
CA PRO A 260 -39.95 22.11 8.17
C PRO A 260 -40.00 20.62 8.44
N THR A 261 -38.82 19.97 8.40
CA THR A 261 -38.65 18.57 8.76
C THR A 261 -37.43 18.40 9.63
N LEU A 262 -37.59 17.77 10.77
CA LEU A 262 -36.52 17.27 11.60
C LEU A 262 -36.61 15.75 11.70
N THR A 263 -35.51 15.07 11.56
CA THR A 263 -35.42 13.62 11.76
C THR A 263 -34.53 13.35 12.96
N LEU A 264 -35.03 12.55 13.90
CA LEU A 264 -34.26 12.02 15.01
C LEU A 264 -34.04 10.54 14.79
N ASP A 265 -32.81 10.14 14.69
CA ASP A 265 -32.42 8.74 14.68
C ASP A 265 -31.86 8.36 16.09
N VAL A 266 -32.44 7.33 16.67
CA VAL A 266 -32.02 6.76 17.94
C VAL A 266 -31.15 5.54 17.64
N ILE A 267 -29.85 5.65 17.87
CA ILE A 267 -28.86 4.62 17.54
C ILE A 267 -28.56 3.81 18.82
N GLY A 268 -28.83 2.53 18.74
CA GLY A 268 -28.65 1.57 19.83
C GLY A 268 -27.23 1.05 19.95
N SER A 269 -26.94 0.49 21.13
CA SER A 269 -25.67 -0.21 21.41
C SER A 269 -25.54 -1.57 20.71
N ASP A 270 -26.64 -2.07 20.14
CA ASP A 270 -26.78 -3.38 19.47
C ASP A 270 -26.84 -3.27 17.93
N ASN A 271 -26.37 -2.15 17.36
CA ASN A 271 -26.39 -1.86 15.94
C ASN A 271 -27.81 -1.79 15.34
N GLN A 272 -28.75 -1.34 16.12
CA GLN A 272 -30.11 -1.06 15.67
C GLN A 272 -30.42 0.44 15.74
N MET A 273 -31.30 0.92 14.90
CA MET A 273 -31.73 2.30 14.84
C MET A 273 -33.23 2.39 14.70
N ALA A 274 -33.82 3.36 15.37
CA ALA A 274 -35.19 3.77 15.15
C ALA A 274 -35.21 5.24 14.73
N THR A 275 -36.11 5.59 13.81
CA THR A 275 -36.22 6.94 13.25
C THR A 275 -37.55 7.59 13.57
N VAL A 276 -37.51 8.84 14.01
CA VAL A 276 -38.67 9.68 14.27
C VAL A 276 -38.63 10.92 13.40
N THR A 277 -39.69 11.24 12.71
CA THR A 277 -39.81 12.46 11.90
C THR A 277 -40.75 13.45 12.56
N VAL A 278 -40.31 14.70 12.66
CA VAL A 278 -41.11 15.84 13.14
C VAL A 278 -41.29 16.85 12.00
N ASN A 279 -42.53 17.13 11.64
CA ASN A 279 -42.85 18.14 10.62
C ASN A 279 -43.43 19.38 11.29
N ARG A 280 -42.95 20.56 10.87
CA ARG A 280 -43.41 21.87 11.38
C ARG A 280 -43.69 22.84 10.25
N THR A 281 -44.61 23.76 10.53
CA THR A 281 -44.94 24.88 9.63
C THR A 281 -44.55 26.23 10.24
N GLU A 282 -44.21 26.25 11.53
CA GLU A 282 -43.82 27.45 12.27
C GLU A 282 -42.41 27.36 12.80
N ALA A 283 -41.70 28.47 12.85
CA ALA A 283 -40.37 28.56 13.43
C ALA A 283 -40.37 28.21 14.92
N PHE A 284 -39.29 27.62 15.38
CA PHE A 284 -38.98 27.53 16.79
C PHE A 284 -38.62 28.92 17.31
N LYS A 285 -39.05 29.23 18.53
CA LYS A 285 -38.78 30.53 19.15
C LYS A 285 -37.71 30.44 20.20
N ALA A 286 -36.86 31.46 20.29
CA ALA A 286 -35.82 31.55 21.34
C ALA A 286 -36.50 31.50 22.73
N GLY A 287 -35.78 30.90 23.68
CA GLY A 287 -36.22 30.73 25.05
C GLY A 287 -37.36 29.75 25.29
N THR A 288 -37.77 29.00 24.26
CA THR A 288 -38.92 28.07 24.35
C THR A 288 -38.45 26.62 24.37
N LEU A 289 -38.98 25.86 25.35
CA LEU A 289 -38.86 24.40 25.39
C LEU A 289 -39.96 23.73 24.60
N TYR A 290 -39.60 22.87 23.67
CA TYR A 290 -40.50 22.06 22.87
C TYR A 290 -40.34 20.60 23.18
N THR A 291 -41.31 19.97 23.85
CA THR A 291 -41.23 18.56 24.20
C THR A 291 -41.97 17.69 23.19
N LYS A 292 -41.33 16.63 22.73
CA LYS A 292 -41.90 15.59 21.87
C LYS A 292 -41.88 14.24 22.57
N ALA A 293 -43.04 13.73 22.97
CA ALA A 293 -43.13 12.34 23.39
C ALA A 293 -42.94 11.38 22.21
N VAL A 294 -42.13 10.40 22.39
CA VAL A 294 -41.79 9.35 21.43
C VAL A 294 -42.07 7.99 22.05
N SER A 295 -43.09 7.32 21.53
CA SER A 295 -43.47 5.94 21.91
C SER A 295 -43.42 5.04 20.67
N ASP A 296 -43.46 3.73 20.88
CA ASP A 296 -43.58 2.72 19.84
C ASP A 296 -42.43 2.72 18.82
N LEU A 297 -41.21 3.00 19.26
CA LEU A 297 -40.03 2.96 18.42
C LEU A 297 -39.85 1.58 17.77
N GLN A 298 -39.68 1.56 16.45
CA GLN A 298 -39.40 0.36 15.69
C GLN A 298 -37.88 0.34 15.39
N PHE A 299 -37.13 -0.38 16.19
CA PHE A 299 -35.71 -0.58 15.95
C PHE A 299 -35.51 -1.60 14.83
N ALA A 300 -34.66 -1.25 13.86
CA ALA A 300 -34.21 -2.12 12.77
C ALA A 300 -32.69 -2.15 12.71
N PRO A 301 -32.08 -3.26 12.24
CA PRO A 301 -30.65 -3.34 12.03
C PRO A 301 -30.15 -2.19 11.13
N ILE A 302 -29.01 -1.62 11.48
CA ILE A 302 -28.35 -0.60 10.68
C ILE A 302 -27.45 -1.34 9.66
N ASP A 303 -27.61 -1.05 8.37
CA ASP A 303 -26.67 -1.52 7.36
C ASP A 303 -25.31 -0.87 7.57
N ALA A 304 -24.24 -1.67 7.38
CA ALA A 304 -22.88 -1.14 7.41
C ALA A 304 -22.69 -0.06 6.33
N PRO A 305 -21.75 0.87 6.50
CA PRO A 305 -21.42 1.83 5.48
C PRO A 305 -21.15 1.16 4.12
N SER A 306 -21.56 1.79 3.03
CA SER A 306 -21.31 1.30 1.68
C SER A 306 -20.71 2.40 0.81
N LEU A 307 -19.83 2.00 -0.11
CA LEU A 307 -19.21 2.88 -1.08
C LEU A 307 -19.61 2.41 -2.48
N VAL A 308 -19.98 3.35 -3.34
CA VAL A 308 -20.40 3.06 -4.72
C VAL A 308 -19.79 4.11 -5.67
N TRP A 309 -19.03 3.66 -6.64
CA TRP A 309 -18.53 4.50 -7.71
C TRP A 309 -19.46 4.36 -8.93
N LEU A 310 -20.25 5.39 -9.21
CA LEU A 310 -21.24 5.32 -10.28
C LEU A 310 -20.55 5.38 -11.64
N GLY A 311 -20.75 4.33 -12.43
CA GLY A 311 -20.23 4.24 -13.80
C GLY A 311 -18.83 3.64 -13.92
N GLU A 312 -18.15 3.38 -12.81
CA GLU A 312 -16.80 2.81 -12.79
C GLU A 312 -16.74 1.56 -11.91
N ASP A 313 -15.77 0.70 -12.20
CA ASP A 313 -15.48 -0.49 -11.39
C ASP A 313 -14.47 -0.12 -10.28
N MET A 314 -14.91 -0.21 -9.03
CA MET A 314 -14.06 0.12 -7.87
C MET A 314 -12.85 -0.80 -7.69
N ASP A 315 -12.90 -2.02 -8.21
CA ASP A 315 -11.81 -3.00 -8.11
C ASP A 315 -10.79 -2.85 -9.25
N ALA A 316 -11.16 -2.11 -10.31
CA ALA A 316 -10.28 -1.87 -11.45
C ALA A 316 -9.13 -0.90 -11.11
N VAL A 317 -8.11 -0.94 -11.96
CA VAL A 317 -7.02 0.03 -11.95
C VAL A 317 -7.32 1.13 -12.96
N HIS A 318 -7.40 2.37 -12.49
CA HIS A 318 -7.75 3.53 -13.31
C HIS A 318 -6.52 4.33 -13.72
N ASP A 319 -6.52 4.82 -14.95
CA ASP A 319 -5.46 5.65 -15.52
C ASP A 319 -5.55 7.08 -14.96
N ILE A 320 -4.50 7.54 -14.25
CA ILE A 320 -4.44 8.87 -13.63
C ILE A 320 -4.70 9.98 -14.63
N THR A 321 -4.12 9.89 -15.84
CA THR A 321 -4.19 10.95 -16.86
C THR A 321 -5.59 11.14 -17.45
N LYS A 322 -6.50 10.22 -17.21
CA LYS A 322 -7.89 10.24 -17.66
C LYS A 322 -8.86 10.73 -16.60
N CYS A 323 -8.39 10.88 -15.34
CA CYS A 323 -9.22 11.41 -14.27
C CYS A 323 -9.54 12.88 -14.53
N GLY A 324 -10.81 13.22 -14.43
CA GLY A 324 -11.32 14.56 -14.73
C GLY A 324 -11.70 14.80 -16.20
N THR A 325 -11.30 13.91 -17.11
CA THR A 325 -11.66 13.97 -18.54
C THR A 325 -12.57 12.83 -18.95
N ASP A 326 -12.11 11.59 -18.82
CA ASP A 326 -12.84 10.39 -19.24
C ASP A 326 -13.74 9.86 -18.13
N TYR A 327 -13.32 10.01 -16.87
CA TYR A 327 -14.08 9.63 -15.68
C TYR A 327 -13.87 10.63 -14.54
N GLN A 328 -14.82 10.62 -13.56
CA GLN A 328 -14.74 11.40 -12.34
C GLN A 328 -14.53 10.46 -11.15
N ALA A 329 -13.55 10.73 -10.31
CA ALA A 329 -13.30 9.94 -9.09
C ALA A 329 -14.25 10.44 -7.96
N ASN A 330 -15.55 10.23 -8.16
CA ASN A 330 -16.62 10.61 -7.25
C ASN A 330 -17.36 9.38 -6.73
N ILE A 331 -17.14 9.05 -5.47
CA ILE A 331 -17.67 7.88 -4.81
C ILE A 331 -18.81 8.28 -3.86
N LYS A 332 -19.98 7.70 -4.04
CA LYS A 332 -21.07 7.85 -3.08
C LYS A 332 -20.81 7.00 -1.86
N ILE A 333 -20.71 7.64 -0.69
CA ILE A 333 -20.63 6.97 0.60
C ILE A 333 -21.99 7.06 1.27
N ASN A 334 -22.58 5.92 1.64
CA ASN A 334 -23.79 5.83 2.42
C ASN A 334 -23.46 5.16 3.76
N ALA A 335 -23.74 5.85 4.84
CA ALA A 335 -23.55 5.38 6.21
C ALA A 335 -24.85 5.63 6.98
N PRO A 336 -25.82 4.71 6.96
CA PRO A 336 -27.14 4.92 7.57
C PRO A 336 -27.08 5.28 9.05
N GLY A 337 -26.05 4.78 9.78
CA GLY A 337 -25.78 5.12 11.18
C GLY A 337 -25.09 6.47 11.38
N GLY A 338 -24.86 7.27 10.33
CA GLY A 338 -24.11 8.55 10.41
C GLY A 338 -22.59 8.36 10.50
N ILE A 339 -21.83 9.06 9.69
CA ILE A 339 -20.34 8.93 9.64
C ILE A 339 -19.73 9.39 10.94
N ALA A 340 -19.05 8.49 11.65
CA ALA A 340 -18.31 8.76 12.88
C ALA A 340 -16.80 8.93 12.62
N ASN A 341 -16.29 8.38 11.50
CA ASN A 341 -14.93 8.57 11.05
C ASN A 341 -14.82 8.32 9.54
N LEU A 342 -13.97 9.08 8.86
CA LEU A 342 -13.61 8.88 7.46
C LEU A 342 -12.12 9.17 7.28
N VAL A 343 -11.38 8.10 7.03
CA VAL A 343 -9.93 8.13 6.83
C VAL A 343 -9.59 7.48 5.51
N VAL A 344 -8.62 8.04 4.80
CA VAL A 344 -8.07 7.46 3.58
C VAL A 344 -6.59 7.18 3.80
N ASN A 345 -6.22 5.91 3.86
CA ASN A 345 -4.83 5.49 3.89
C ASN A 345 -4.25 5.54 2.48
N VAL A 346 -3.09 6.15 2.34
CA VAL A 346 -2.46 6.41 1.03
C VAL A 346 -1.21 5.55 0.87
N SER A 347 -1.25 4.63 -0.08
CA SER A 347 -0.08 3.84 -0.52
C SER A 347 0.41 4.41 -1.86
N SER A 348 1.32 5.36 -1.80
CA SER A 348 1.90 6.08 -2.94
C SER A 348 3.29 6.57 -2.57
N GLU A 349 4.33 6.08 -3.24
CA GLU A 349 5.72 6.47 -2.93
C GLU A 349 5.92 7.99 -3.03
N ILE A 350 5.38 8.60 -4.09
CA ILE A 350 5.51 10.04 -4.31
C ILE A 350 4.76 10.88 -3.26
N LEU A 351 3.52 10.50 -2.91
CA LEU A 351 2.75 11.21 -1.89
C LEU A 351 3.33 11.00 -0.49
N ASN A 352 3.80 9.79 -0.19
CA ASN A 352 4.43 9.48 1.09
C ASN A 352 5.74 10.27 1.29
N SER A 353 6.49 10.58 0.21
CA SER A 353 7.67 11.45 0.27
C SER A 353 7.33 12.90 0.69
N LEU A 354 6.07 13.32 0.49
CA LEU A 354 5.52 14.59 0.95
C LEU A 354 4.81 14.49 2.31
N SER A 355 5.00 13.39 3.04
CA SER A 355 4.34 13.08 4.31
C SER A 355 2.82 12.90 4.21
N ILE A 356 2.31 12.54 3.03
CA ILE A 356 0.89 12.24 2.80
C ILE A 356 0.73 10.73 2.77
N SER A 357 0.64 10.11 3.95
CA SER A 357 0.36 8.67 4.11
C SER A 357 -1.08 8.38 4.52
N GLN A 358 -1.81 9.41 4.96
CA GLN A 358 -3.19 9.32 5.39
C GLN A 358 -3.86 10.68 5.26
N LEU A 359 -5.13 10.67 4.85
CA LEU A 359 -6.03 11.83 4.88
C LEU A 359 -7.10 11.56 5.93
N ASN A 360 -7.17 12.37 6.96
CA ASN A 360 -8.24 12.30 7.94
C ASN A 360 -9.29 13.37 7.63
N LEU A 361 -10.27 13.00 6.82
CA LEU A 361 -11.31 13.94 6.38
C LEU A 361 -12.30 14.30 7.48
N PHE A 362 -12.30 13.57 8.58
CA PHE A 362 -13.19 13.85 9.69
C PHE A 362 -12.73 15.07 10.51
N THR A 363 -11.42 15.35 10.57
CA THR A 363 -10.84 16.42 11.40
C THR A 363 -9.98 17.41 10.65
N ASP A 364 -9.27 16.99 9.60
CA ASP A 364 -8.26 17.80 8.95
C ASP A 364 -8.86 18.61 7.78
N LYS A 365 -8.25 19.75 7.47
CA LYS A 365 -8.69 20.67 6.40
C LYS A 365 -7.68 20.82 5.27
N VAL A 366 -6.48 20.28 5.45
CA VAL A 366 -5.38 20.35 4.47
C VAL A 366 -4.69 19.00 4.32
N LEU A 367 -4.04 18.78 3.17
CA LEU A 367 -3.35 17.52 2.85
C LEU A 367 -2.23 17.19 3.82
N SER A 368 -1.32 18.12 4.06
CA SER A 368 -0.24 18.00 5.05
C SER A 368 0.41 19.37 5.31
N GLU A 369 1.25 19.45 6.34
CA GLU A 369 2.05 20.65 6.61
C GLU A 369 3.05 20.96 5.47
N ASN A 370 3.57 19.94 4.81
CA ASN A 370 4.53 20.08 3.71
C ASN A 370 3.86 20.46 2.37
N LEU A 371 2.58 20.13 2.22
CA LEU A 371 1.76 20.47 1.07
C LEU A 371 0.41 21.00 1.58
N PRO A 372 0.35 22.31 1.96
CA PRO A 372 -0.84 22.90 2.60
C PRO A 372 -1.95 23.21 1.57
N VAL A 373 -2.35 22.19 0.80
CA VAL A 373 -3.46 22.27 -0.15
C VAL A 373 -4.75 22.01 0.62
N SER A 374 -5.70 22.95 0.52
CA SER A 374 -7.01 22.85 1.19
C SER A 374 -7.85 21.73 0.58
N TYR A 375 -8.48 20.91 1.44
CA TYR A 375 -9.43 19.90 0.98
C TYR A 375 -10.61 20.55 0.24
N GLU A 376 -11.22 21.57 0.84
CA GLU A 376 -12.43 22.19 0.31
C GLU A 376 -12.11 23.17 -0.84
N ASP A 377 -11.25 24.15 -0.60
CA ASP A 377 -11.02 25.25 -1.53
C ASP A 377 -10.23 24.85 -2.79
N ASP A 378 -9.22 23.98 -2.62
CA ASP A 378 -8.31 23.62 -3.72
C ASP A 378 -8.72 22.29 -4.39
N LEU A 379 -9.23 21.33 -3.62
CA LEU A 379 -9.52 19.97 -4.11
C LEU A 379 -11.02 19.68 -4.26
N GLY A 380 -11.89 20.57 -3.76
CA GLY A 380 -13.34 20.33 -3.75
C GLY A 380 -13.75 19.09 -2.95
N LEU A 381 -12.89 18.68 -1.99
CA LEU A 381 -13.05 17.49 -1.18
C LEU A 381 -13.72 17.86 0.14
N SER A 382 -14.93 17.34 0.36
CA SER A 382 -15.68 17.56 1.60
C SER A 382 -14.93 17.03 2.81
N CYS A 383 -14.88 17.84 3.88
CA CYS A 383 -14.26 17.47 5.15
C CYS A 383 -15.03 18.05 6.34
N CYS A 384 -14.60 17.69 7.54
CA CYS A 384 -15.08 18.24 8.81
C CYS A 384 -16.63 18.23 8.89
N SER A 385 -17.24 19.34 9.20
CA SER A 385 -18.71 19.48 9.38
C SER A 385 -19.54 19.09 8.15
N GLN A 386 -18.95 19.08 6.96
CA GLN A 386 -19.63 18.66 5.73
C GLN A 386 -19.86 17.14 5.68
N ILE A 387 -19.04 16.36 6.40
CA ILE A 387 -19.13 14.90 6.42
C ILE A 387 -19.51 14.33 7.78
N GLN A 388 -19.15 15.04 8.88
CA GLN A 388 -19.41 14.56 10.23
C GLN A 388 -20.90 14.29 10.46
N TYR A 389 -21.17 13.06 10.89
CA TYR A 389 -22.50 12.53 11.24
C TYR A 389 -23.52 12.50 10.10
N LYS A 390 -23.12 12.82 8.88
CA LYS A 390 -23.97 12.68 7.69
C LYS A 390 -24.24 11.22 7.37
N LYS A 391 -25.44 10.92 6.90
CA LYS A 391 -25.83 9.58 6.45
C LYS A 391 -25.37 9.28 5.02
N SER A 392 -25.09 10.29 4.24
CA SER A 392 -24.63 10.15 2.87
C SER A 392 -23.83 11.37 2.44
N ILE A 393 -22.73 11.13 1.73
CA ILE A 393 -21.86 12.16 1.18
C ILE A 393 -21.35 11.75 -0.19
N ASP A 394 -20.90 12.72 -0.95
CA ASP A 394 -20.10 12.51 -2.16
C ASP A 394 -18.61 12.69 -1.79
N PHE A 395 -17.86 11.60 -1.85
CA PHE A 395 -16.39 11.58 -1.67
C PHE A 395 -15.77 11.78 -3.04
N ASN A 396 -15.37 13.00 -3.36
CA ASN A 396 -14.87 13.39 -4.67
C ASN A 396 -13.37 13.72 -4.62
N ILE A 397 -12.54 12.83 -5.15
CA ILE A 397 -11.08 13.01 -5.25
C ILE A 397 -10.61 13.32 -6.68
N THR A 398 -11.52 13.72 -7.56
CA THR A 398 -11.23 13.98 -8.99
C THR A 398 -10.08 14.98 -9.17
N LEU A 399 -9.98 16.02 -8.33
CA LEU A 399 -8.92 17.02 -8.43
C LEU A 399 -7.61 16.57 -7.74
N LEU A 400 -7.67 15.64 -6.79
CA LEU A 400 -6.50 15.10 -6.12
C LEU A 400 -5.70 14.15 -7.03
N ILE A 401 -6.36 13.34 -7.85
CA ILE A 401 -5.70 12.32 -8.66
C ILE A 401 -4.73 12.93 -9.69
N PRO A 402 -5.09 13.94 -10.50
CA PRO A 402 -4.14 14.58 -11.42
C PRO A 402 -2.97 15.31 -10.73
N LEU A 403 -3.13 15.70 -9.45
CA LEU A 403 -2.04 16.28 -8.69
C LEU A 403 -0.84 15.33 -8.59
N ILE A 404 -1.09 14.01 -8.51
CA ILE A 404 -0.05 12.97 -8.47
C ILE A 404 0.85 13.04 -9.71
N GLU A 405 0.25 13.22 -10.90
CA GLU A 405 1.01 13.43 -12.14
C GLU A 405 1.81 14.74 -12.08
N SER A 406 1.19 15.82 -11.62
CA SER A 406 1.81 17.15 -11.59
C SER A 406 3.04 17.25 -10.69
N ILE A 407 3.11 16.44 -9.64
CA ILE A 407 4.27 16.35 -8.73
C ILE A 407 5.33 15.36 -9.20
N GLY A 408 5.16 14.76 -10.40
CA GLY A 408 6.17 13.96 -11.07
C GLY A 408 6.14 12.47 -10.73
N ALA A 409 4.96 11.88 -10.53
CA ALA A 409 4.84 10.44 -10.34
C ALA A 409 5.46 9.66 -11.53
N PRO A 410 6.30 8.64 -11.25
CA PRO A 410 6.95 7.86 -12.30
C PRO A 410 5.94 7.09 -13.16
N ALA A 411 6.23 6.95 -14.45
CA ALA A 411 5.44 6.11 -15.34
C ALA A 411 5.33 4.67 -14.79
N GLY A 412 4.14 4.11 -14.85
CA GLY A 412 3.83 2.78 -14.32
C GLY A 412 3.65 2.70 -12.80
N SER A 413 3.85 3.81 -12.06
CA SER A 413 3.66 3.80 -10.60
C SER A 413 2.20 3.57 -10.22
N MET A 414 1.99 2.79 -9.16
CA MET A 414 0.67 2.49 -8.59
C MET A 414 0.43 3.35 -7.36
N HIS A 415 -0.79 3.87 -7.24
CA HIS A 415 -1.24 4.69 -6.12
C HIS A 415 -2.57 4.12 -5.61
N VAL A 416 -2.62 3.72 -4.35
CA VAL A 416 -3.79 3.11 -3.74
C VAL A 416 -4.31 4.00 -2.63
N PHE A 417 -5.61 4.29 -2.67
CA PHE A 417 -6.35 5.03 -1.66
C PHE A 417 -7.31 4.07 -0.98
N GLU A 418 -6.99 3.64 0.22
CA GLU A 418 -7.84 2.78 1.02
C GLU A 418 -8.78 3.65 1.85
N VAL A 419 -10.03 3.73 1.44
CA VAL A 419 -11.08 4.51 2.10
C VAL A 419 -11.68 3.69 3.23
N VAL A 420 -11.59 4.18 4.45
CA VAL A 420 -12.12 3.56 5.67
C VAL A 420 -13.21 4.44 6.26
N VAL A 421 -14.43 3.94 6.28
CA VAL A 421 -15.62 4.64 6.81
C VAL A 421 -16.13 3.89 8.02
N THR A 422 -16.29 4.60 9.13
CA THR A 422 -16.92 4.06 10.34
C THR A 422 -18.14 4.89 10.71
N ASP A 423 -19.26 4.23 11.06
CA ASP A 423 -20.47 4.89 11.51
C ASP A 423 -20.57 5.01 13.04
N LEU A 424 -21.58 5.72 13.56
CA LEU A 424 -21.83 5.88 15.00
C LEU A 424 -22.19 4.56 15.72
N ALA A 425 -22.70 3.57 14.97
CA ALA A 425 -22.93 2.23 15.51
C ALA A 425 -21.61 1.47 15.74
N GLY A 426 -20.51 1.92 15.09
CA GLY A 426 -19.19 1.32 15.14
C GLY A 426 -18.91 0.32 14.02
N GLN A 427 -19.79 0.26 13.02
CA GLN A 427 -19.59 -0.58 11.84
C GLN A 427 -18.60 0.09 10.89
N THR A 428 -17.67 -0.69 10.34
CA THR A 428 -16.62 -0.17 9.46
C THR A 428 -16.63 -0.89 8.12
N THR A 429 -16.49 -0.12 7.04
CA THR A 429 -16.28 -0.62 5.69
C THR A 429 -15.02 -0.02 5.12
N THR A 430 -14.24 -0.86 4.44
CA THR A 430 -12.98 -0.49 3.79
C THR A 430 -13.05 -0.81 2.31
N GLN A 431 -12.58 0.11 1.45
CA GLN A 431 -12.51 -0.08 0.00
C GLN A 431 -11.24 0.56 -0.56
N GLU A 432 -10.53 -0.16 -1.42
CA GLU A 432 -9.38 0.36 -2.15
C GLU A 432 -9.80 0.98 -3.48
N LEU A 433 -9.26 2.15 -3.79
CA LEU A 433 -9.31 2.80 -5.09
C LEU A 433 -7.89 2.79 -5.67
N LYS A 434 -7.74 2.24 -6.88
CA LYS A 434 -6.43 2.00 -7.49
C LYS A 434 -6.24 2.87 -8.72
N PHE A 435 -5.16 3.65 -8.73
CA PHE A 435 -4.80 4.53 -9.83
C PHE A 435 -3.38 4.24 -10.28
N GLN A 436 -3.13 4.27 -11.59
CA GLN A 436 -1.81 4.02 -12.15
C GLN A 436 -1.40 5.10 -13.14
N MET A 437 -0.15 5.54 -13.06
CA MET A 437 0.46 6.32 -14.12
C MET A 437 0.65 5.44 -15.35
N PRO A 438 0.10 5.83 -16.52
CA PRO A 438 0.26 5.03 -17.72
C PRO A 438 1.71 4.97 -18.17
N THR A 439 2.09 3.84 -18.78
CA THR A 439 3.38 3.67 -19.43
C THR A 439 3.23 3.75 -20.93
N LYS A 440 4.18 4.38 -21.60
CA LYS A 440 4.29 4.33 -23.07
C LYS A 440 5.01 3.06 -23.53
N VAL A 441 5.79 2.46 -22.63
CA VAL A 441 6.52 1.21 -22.87
C VAL A 441 5.84 0.07 -22.13
N SER A 442 5.48 -0.97 -22.84
CA SER A 442 4.96 -2.21 -22.27
C SER A 442 5.91 -3.38 -22.52
N LEU A 443 6.02 -4.27 -21.55
CA LEU A 443 6.83 -5.48 -21.60
C LEU A 443 6.01 -6.66 -21.13
N GLU A 444 5.55 -7.46 -22.08
CA GLU A 444 4.81 -8.67 -21.76
C GLU A 444 5.75 -9.76 -21.25
N LYS A 445 5.25 -10.60 -20.36
CA LYS A 445 6.04 -11.71 -19.78
C LYS A 445 6.50 -12.70 -20.85
N THR A 446 5.75 -12.85 -21.93
CA THR A 446 6.06 -13.70 -23.07
C THR A 446 7.19 -13.17 -23.94
N ASP A 447 7.48 -11.87 -23.86
CA ASP A 447 8.50 -11.19 -24.64
C ASP A 447 9.78 -10.95 -23.85
N LEU A 448 9.84 -11.47 -22.63
CA LEU A 448 10.96 -11.33 -21.72
C LEU A 448 11.65 -12.67 -21.48
N TRP A 449 12.93 -12.77 -21.88
CA TRP A 449 13.78 -13.95 -21.74
C TRP A 449 14.97 -13.68 -20.81
N ALA A 450 15.77 -14.68 -20.53
CA ALA A 450 16.92 -14.54 -19.64
C ALA A 450 17.98 -13.57 -20.17
N ASN A 451 18.17 -13.49 -21.48
CA ASN A 451 19.18 -12.62 -22.12
C ASN A 451 18.63 -11.71 -23.23
N THR A 452 17.34 -11.75 -23.49
CA THR A 452 16.67 -10.92 -24.49
C THR A 452 15.36 -10.35 -23.95
N ALA A 453 14.94 -9.22 -24.49
CA ALA A 453 13.62 -8.65 -24.24
C ALA A 453 13.11 -7.95 -25.50
N SER A 454 11.79 -7.97 -25.71
CA SER A 454 11.10 -7.19 -26.71
C SER A 454 10.09 -6.29 -26.02
N LEU A 455 10.28 -4.98 -26.10
CA LEU A 455 9.43 -3.97 -25.47
C LEU A 455 8.59 -3.29 -26.53
N THR A 456 7.30 -3.17 -26.30
CA THR A 456 6.40 -2.44 -27.19
C THR A 456 6.30 -0.99 -26.73
N ILE A 457 6.52 -0.04 -27.63
CA ILE A 457 6.39 1.39 -27.41
C ILE A 457 5.13 1.85 -28.12
N ASN A 458 4.23 2.51 -27.41
CA ASN A 458 2.90 2.88 -27.89
C ASN A 458 2.66 4.40 -27.83
N ASN A 459 1.79 4.87 -28.71
CA ASN A 459 1.25 6.23 -28.67
C ASN A 459 2.30 7.35 -28.73
N ILE A 460 3.34 7.18 -29.55
CA ILE A 460 4.31 8.25 -29.84
C ILE A 460 3.73 9.20 -30.90
N ASP A 461 4.00 10.48 -30.74
CA ASP A 461 3.58 11.49 -31.73
C ASP A 461 4.09 11.10 -33.13
N LYS A 462 3.20 11.07 -34.10
CA LYS A 462 3.52 10.75 -35.53
C LYS A 462 4.53 11.70 -36.15
N ASN A 463 4.68 12.91 -35.60
CA ASN A 463 5.64 13.91 -36.06
C ASN A 463 7.02 13.77 -35.42
N ALA A 464 7.19 12.85 -34.48
CA ALA A 464 8.48 12.58 -33.81
C ALA A 464 9.55 12.23 -34.87
N GLN A 465 10.70 12.89 -34.78
CA GLN A 465 11.81 12.70 -35.71
C GLN A 465 12.71 11.53 -35.32
N SER A 466 12.73 11.20 -34.02
CA SER A 466 13.54 10.11 -33.51
C SER A 466 12.87 9.45 -32.29
N VAL A 467 12.92 8.11 -32.25
CA VAL A 467 12.50 7.30 -31.11
C VAL A 467 13.65 6.36 -30.74
N SER A 468 14.10 6.39 -29.51
CA SER A 468 15.20 5.58 -29.01
C SER A 468 14.88 5.03 -27.62
N LEU A 469 15.19 3.77 -27.38
CA LEU A 469 15.13 3.16 -26.06
C LEU A 469 16.55 2.80 -25.63
N GLN A 470 16.94 3.31 -24.48
CA GLN A 470 18.23 3.02 -23.85
C GLN A 470 17.99 2.19 -22.59
N TYR A 471 18.96 1.33 -22.26
CA TYR A 471 18.88 0.45 -21.11
C TYR A 471 20.27 0.25 -20.48
N ARG A 472 20.29 -0.05 -19.17
CA ARG A 472 21.51 -0.37 -18.42
C ARG A 472 21.18 -1.24 -17.21
N ILE A 473 22.16 -1.90 -16.61
CA ILE A 473 22.02 -2.51 -15.31
C ILE A 473 21.77 -1.37 -14.29
N LYS A 474 20.80 -1.55 -13.41
CA LYS A 474 20.41 -0.54 -12.43
C LYS A 474 21.61 -0.13 -11.56
N GLY A 475 21.87 1.17 -11.55
CA GLY A 475 22.99 1.77 -10.81
C GLY A 475 24.32 1.88 -11.59
N GLU A 476 24.39 1.37 -12.82
CA GLU A 476 25.55 1.62 -13.70
C GLU A 476 25.39 2.97 -14.41
N THR A 477 26.51 3.50 -14.90
CA THR A 477 26.55 4.84 -15.53
C THR A 477 26.32 4.83 -17.02
N GLU A 478 26.75 3.78 -17.73
CA GLU A 478 26.71 3.70 -19.18
C GLU A 478 25.39 3.12 -19.69
N TRP A 479 24.79 3.80 -20.68
CA TRP A 479 23.59 3.37 -21.36
C TRP A 479 23.92 2.61 -22.65
N ASN A 480 23.29 1.46 -22.84
CA ASN A 480 23.21 0.75 -24.10
C ASN A 480 21.94 1.18 -24.85
N THR A 481 21.94 1.07 -26.18
CA THR A 481 20.76 1.40 -27.00
C THR A 481 20.16 0.12 -27.57
N ALA A 482 18.84 -0.04 -27.40
CA ALA A 482 18.07 -1.12 -28.00
C ALA A 482 17.87 -0.88 -29.51
N GLU A 483 17.68 -1.96 -30.26
CA GLU A 483 17.24 -1.89 -31.65
C GLU A 483 15.75 -1.51 -31.67
N VAL A 484 15.39 -0.35 -32.25
CA VAL A 484 14.01 0.14 -32.33
C VAL A 484 13.51 0.09 -33.76
N VAL A 485 12.40 -0.59 -33.98
CA VAL A 485 11.76 -0.75 -35.29
C VAL A 485 10.34 -0.16 -35.23
N SER A 486 10.00 0.70 -36.20
CA SER A 486 8.64 1.22 -36.34
C SER A 486 7.71 0.15 -36.86
N ASN A 487 6.59 -0.07 -36.19
CA ASN A 487 5.56 -1.03 -36.62
C ASN A 487 4.47 -0.37 -37.47
N SER A 488 3.81 0.66 -36.95
CA SER A 488 2.83 1.51 -37.65
C SER A 488 2.33 2.61 -36.70
N ASP A 489 1.87 3.74 -37.26
CA ASP A 489 1.05 4.74 -36.54
C ASP A 489 1.52 5.17 -35.14
N GLY A 490 2.82 5.43 -34.97
CA GLY A 490 3.38 5.84 -33.67
C GLY A 490 3.66 4.69 -32.69
N ASN A 491 3.63 3.44 -33.16
CA ASN A 491 4.01 2.27 -32.38
C ASN A 491 5.35 1.69 -32.86
N TYR A 492 6.16 1.23 -31.93
CA TYR A 492 7.49 0.70 -32.19
C TYR A 492 7.74 -0.57 -31.36
N THR A 493 8.70 -1.38 -31.82
CA THR A 493 9.25 -2.48 -31.02
C THR A 493 10.70 -2.20 -30.74
N ALA A 494 11.08 -2.19 -29.47
CA ALA A 494 12.46 -2.10 -29.02
C ALA A 494 12.95 -3.49 -28.61
N THR A 495 14.03 -3.97 -29.28
CA THR A 495 14.59 -5.29 -29.00
C THR A 495 15.95 -5.16 -28.33
N ILE A 496 16.10 -5.82 -27.18
CA ILE A 496 17.37 -5.99 -26.48
C ILE A 496 17.81 -7.44 -26.69
N LYS A 497 18.98 -7.63 -27.29
CA LYS A 497 19.52 -8.96 -27.59
C LYS A 497 21.05 -8.94 -27.57
N PRO A 498 21.71 -10.10 -27.28
CA PRO A 498 23.16 -10.20 -27.43
C PRO A 498 23.58 -9.94 -28.88
N THR A 499 24.73 -9.28 -29.06
CA THR A 499 25.39 -9.25 -30.36
C THR A 499 26.22 -10.52 -30.57
N TRP A 500 26.40 -10.92 -31.84
CA TRP A 500 27.09 -12.14 -32.20
C TRP A 500 28.37 -11.79 -32.96
N THR A 501 29.47 -12.47 -32.57
CA THR A 501 30.71 -12.43 -33.34
C THR A 501 30.80 -13.72 -34.14
N SER A 502 30.95 -13.60 -35.45
CA SER A 502 31.19 -14.74 -36.32
C SER A 502 32.65 -15.11 -36.40
N GLY A 503 32.94 -16.41 -36.52
CA GLY A 503 34.25 -16.98 -36.69
C GLY A 503 34.17 -18.33 -37.39
N GLU A 504 35.28 -19.00 -37.55
CA GLU A 504 35.34 -20.39 -38.03
C GLU A 504 35.91 -21.31 -36.95
N ASN A 505 35.39 -22.49 -36.83
CA ASN A 505 35.92 -23.51 -35.94
C ASN A 505 37.06 -24.31 -36.63
N GLU A 506 37.66 -25.28 -35.90
CA GLU A 506 38.74 -26.14 -36.38
C GLU A 506 38.42 -26.90 -37.69
N ALA A 507 37.13 -27.08 -38.03
CA ALA A 507 36.67 -27.74 -39.23
C ALA A 507 36.33 -26.75 -40.36
N GLY A 508 36.60 -25.45 -40.22
CA GLY A 508 36.25 -24.42 -41.16
C GLY A 508 34.74 -24.15 -41.24
N LEU A 509 33.97 -24.55 -40.26
CA LEU A 509 32.53 -24.27 -40.17
C LEU A 509 32.30 -22.91 -39.48
N THR A 510 31.41 -22.12 -40.04
CA THR A 510 31.02 -20.84 -39.43
C THR A 510 30.34 -21.12 -38.09
N ILE A 511 30.81 -20.41 -37.08
CA ILE A 511 30.26 -20.40 -35.73
C ILE A 511 30.02 -18.96 -35.27
N TYR A 512 29.13 -18.81 -34.32
CA TYR A 512 28.78 -17.54 -33.69
C TYR A 512 28.96 -17.65 -32.18
N THR A 513 29.61 -16.62 -31.60
CA THR A 513 29.77 -16.48 -30.17
C THR A 513 29.02 -15.26 -29.69
N ALA A 514 28.21 -15.39 -28.68
CA ALA A 514 27.45 -14.27 -28.13
C ALA A 514 28.33 -13.32 -27.36
N ASN A 515 28.12 -12.00 -27.59
CA ASN A 515 28.69 -10.95 -26.76
C ASN A 515 27.66 -10.51 -25.72
N ASN A 516 27.86 -10.88 -24.47
CA ASN A 516 26.93 -10.61 -23.38
C ASN A 516 26.83 -9.13 -23.00
N LYS A 517 27.76 -8.29 -23.39
CA LYS A 517 27.75 -6.87 -23.02
C LYS A 517 26.54 -6.10 -23.56
N THR A 518 25.92 -6.57 -24.65
CA THR A 518 24.79 -5.91 -25.30
C THR A 518 23.44 -6.60 -25.06
N GLY A 519 23.43 -7.80 -24.47
CA GLY A 519 22.22 -8.51 -24.06
C GLY A 519 21.84 -8.21 -22.61
N LEU A 520 20.95 -9.05 -22.09
CA LEU A 520 20.54 -9.01 -20.69
C LEU A 520 21.27 -10.13 -19.93
N PHE A 521 21.46 -9.93 -18.63
CA PHE A 521 21.90 -10.97 -17.70
C PHE A 521 20.72 -11.38 -16.81
N ALA A 522 20.48 -12.66 -16.68
CA ALA A 522 19.48 -13.20 -15.77
C ALA A 522 19.71 -12.68 -14.34
N LYS A 523 18.63 -12.47 -13.60
CA LYS A 523 18.64 -12.02 -12.19
C LYS A 523 19.17 -10.59 -11.95
N LYS A 524 19.59 -9.85 -12.96
CA LYS A 524 19.97 -8.44 -12.83
C LYS A 524 18.74 -7.56 -13.03
N GLN A 525 18.66 -6.47 -12.28
CA GLN A 525 17.65 -5.45 -12.49
C GLN A 525 18.17 -4.42 -13.49
N TYR A 526 17.36 -4.07 -14.46
CA TYR A 526 17.67 -3.10 -15.51
C TYR A 526 16.82 -1.86 -15.35
N GLU A 527 17.39 -0.72 -15.72
CA GLU A 527 16.69 0.53 -15.97
C GLU A 527 16.61 0.75 -17.48
N TYR A 528 15.48 1.25 -17.96
CA TYR A 528 15.39 1.76 -19.32
C TYR A 528 14.90 3.20 -19.33
N GLN A 529 15.21 3.92 -20.40
CA GLN A 529 14.63 5.21 -20.71
C GLN A 529 14.19 5.27 -22.17
N LEU A 530 12.98 5.79 -22.37
CA LEU A 530 12.44 6.10 -23.70
C LEU A 530 12.77 7.56 -24.01
N LEU A 531 13.48 7.78 -25.13
CA LEU A 531 13.77 9.13 -25.63
C LEU A 531 13.00 9.34 -26.92
N VAL A 532 12.31 10.48 -27.03
CA VAL A 532 11.68 10.97 -28.24
C VAL A 532 12.25 12.35 -28.53
N ASP A 533 12.82 12.52 -29.71
CA ASP A 533 13.51 13.75 -30.15
C ASP A 533 14.57 14.24 -29.14
N GLY A 534 15.24 13.27 -28.50
CA GLY A 534 16.30 13.52 -27.51
C GLY A 534 15.79 13.87 -26.11
N ILE A 535 14.47 13.92 -25.90
CA ILE A 535 13.84 14.19 -24.60
C ILE A 535 13.42 12.84 -23.96
N VAL A 536 13.78 12.64 -22.70
CA VAL A 536 13.35 11.47 -21.93
C VAL A 536 11.86 11.62 -21.59
N LEU A 537 11.02 10.73 -22.13
CA LEU A 537 9.58 10.70 -21.87
C LEU A 537 9.22 9.73 -20.76
N GLU A 538 9.97 8.65 -20.60
CA GLU A 538 9.68 7.62 -19.63
C GLU A 538 10.97 6.97 -19.13
N GLN A 539 11.03 6.68 -17.84
CA GLN A 539 12.05 5.83 -17.23
C GLN A 539 11.36 4.80 -16.35
N ASN A 540 11.80 3.55 -16.44
CA ASN A 540 11.26 2.47 -15.61
C ASN A 540 12.30 1.35 -15.46
N ILE A 541 11.95 0.31 -14.68
CA ILE A 541 12.80 -0.83 -14.38
C ILE A 541 12.15 -2.13 -14.80
N PHE A 542 12.98 -3.13 -15.14
CA PHE A 542 12.52 -4.50 -15.36
C PHE A 542 13.61 -5.50 -14.95
N THR A 543 13.20 -6.76 -14.77
CA THR A 543 14.12 -7.86 -14.45
C THR A 543 13.93 -8.96 -15.50
N PRO A 544 14.99 -9.43 -16.19
CA PRO A 544 14.90 -10.53 -17.14
C PRO A 544 14.32 -11.80 -16.52
N ALA A 545 13.79 -12.66 -17.37
CA ALA A 545 13.29 -13.96 -16.93
C ALA A 545 14.38 -14.77 -16.23
N ASN A 546 13.96 -15.52 -15.23
CA ASN A 546 14.84 -16.38 -14.45
C ASN A 546 14.63 -17.84 -14.87
N ASN A 547 15.74 -18.58 -15.02
CA ASN A 547 15.71 -20.02 -15.29
C ASN A 547 15.79 -20.85 -14.00
N GLU A 548 15.13 -20.42 -12.94
CA GLU A 548 15.07 -21.22 -11.71
C GLU A 548 14.29 -22.52 -11.95
N GLY A 549 14.93 -23.64 -11.63
CA GLY A 549 14.29 -24.94 -11.62
C GLY A 549 14.61 -25.87 -12.80
N ASP A 550 15.71 -25.64 -13.54
CA ASP A 550 16.16 -26.62 -14.52
C ASP A 550 16.60 -27.92 -13.81
N PRO A 551 15.87 -29.03 -13.96
CA PRO A 551 16.11 -30.25 -13.20
C PRO A 551 17.46 -30.90 -13.55
N ILE A 552 18.09 -30.56 -14.68
CA ILE A 552 19.38 -31.09 -15.11
C ILE A 552 20.52 -30.64 -14.17
N PHE A 553 20.37 -29.46 -13.61
CA PHE A 553 21.39 -28.82 -12.76
C PHE A 553 21.13 -28.97 -11.26
N SER A 554 20.12 -29.75 -10.86
CA SER A 554 20.00 -30.18 -9.47
C SER A 554 21.24 -30.98 -9.08
N GLY A 555 21.86 -30.61 -7.96
CA GLY A 555 23.12 -31.20 -7.50
C GLY A 555 23.07 -32.73 -7.35
N PHE A 556 24.22 -33.36 -7.28
CA PHE A 556 24.33 -34.80 -7.05
C PHE A 556 24.12 -35.16 -5.58
N SER A 557 23.61 -36.35 -5.33
CA SER A 557 23.54 -36.99 -4.01
C SER A 557 23.95 -38.47 -4.14
N SER A 558 24.31 -39.08 -3.04
CA SER A 558 24.65 -40.52 -3.02
C SER A 558 23.56 -41.44 -3.59
N SER A 559 22.32 -40.99 -3.61
CA SER A 559 21.15 -41.69 -4.18
C SER A 559 20.89 -41.39 -5.65
N SER A 560 21.69 -40.56 -6.32
CA SER A 560 21.51 -40.25 -7.73
C SER A 560 21.70 -41.52 -8.58
N SER A 561 20.77 -41.76 -9.50
CA SER A 561 20.70 -43.01 -10.28
C SER A 561 21.93 -43.25 -11.18
N CYS A 562 22.65 -42.19 -11.59
CA CYS A 562 23.89 -42.31 -12.37
C CYS A 562 25.01 -42.99 -11.61
N PHE A 563 24.97 -43.13 -10.29
CA PHE A 563 25.94 -43.86 -9.49
C PHE A 563 25.60 -45.34 -9.28
N THR A 564 24.48 -45.77 -9.79
CA THR A 564 24.05 -47.17 -9.73
C THR A 564 24.37 -47.91 -11.02
N THR A 565 24.26 -49.27 -11.02
CA THR A 565 24.38 -50.08 -12.21
C THR A 565 23.08 -50.20 -13.02
N SER A 566 22.02 -49.53 -12.59
CA SER A 566 20.71 -49.49 -13.22
C SER A 566 20.44 -48.12 -13.82
N ASN A 567 20.56 -47.96 -15.11
CA ASN A 567 20.21 -46.78 -15.87
C ASN A 567 18.83 -46.90 -16.46
N THR A 568 17.88 -46.06 -16.04
CA THR A 568 16.51 -46.07 -16.57
C THR A 568 16.30 -44.90 -17.54
N SER A 569 15.35 -45.01 -18.44
CA SER A 569 15.01 -43.96 -19.42
C SER A 569 14.51 -42.66 -18.79
N SER A 570 14.16 -42.68 -17.50
CA SER A 570 13.65 -41.54 -16.76
C SER A 570 14.73 -40.73 -16.05
N THR A 571 16.02 -41.15 -16.09
CA THR A 571 17.11 -40.44 -15.46
C THR A 571 17.67 -39.34 -16.35
N SER A 572 17.95 -38.14 -15.77
CA SER A 572 18.62 -37.05 -16.50
C SER A 572 20.08 -37.38 -16.77
N TRP A 573 20.76 -38.00 -15.78
CA TRP A 573 22.16 -38.37 -15.83
C TRP A 573 22.32 -39.89 -15.89
N GLY A 574 23.21 -40.34 -16.75
CA GLY A 574 23.67 -41.72 -16.85
C GLY A 574 25.19 -41.85 -16.71
N SER A 575 25.67 -43.05 -16.48
CA SER A 575 27.09 -43.39 -16.45
C SER A 575 27.35 -44.76 -17.03
N GLY A 576 28.60 -45.13 -17.28
CA GLY A 576 29.01 -46.44 -17.73
C GLY A 576 28.97 -47.54 -16.65
N ASN A 577 28.46 -47.22 -15.46
CA ASN A 577 28.34 -48.21 -14.39
C ASN A 577 27.49 -49.42 -14.85
N ASN A 578 28.01 -50.60 -14.61
CA ASN A 578 27.35 -51.86 -14.93
C ASN A 578 27.78 -52.95 -13.93
N THR A 579 27.21 -54.12 -14.03
CA THR A 579 27.49 -55.22 -13.08
C THR A 579 28.94 -55.71 -13.02
N PHE A 580 29.75 -55.40 -14.03
CA PHE A 580 31.18 -55.76 -14.10
C PHE A 580 32.10 -54.61 -13.74
N ALA A 581 31.61 -53.39 -13.87
CA ALA A 581 32.32 -52.17 -13.54
C ALA A 581 31.38 -51.19 -12.85
N SER A 582 31.08 -51.44 -11.59
CA SER A 582 30.04 -50.73 -10.82
C SER A 582 30.45 -49.38 -10.23
N SER A 583 31.74 -49.03 -10.35
CA SER A 583 32.31 -47.85 -9.72
C SER A 583 33.14 -46.97 -10.68
N LEU A 584 32.72 -46.93 -11.96
CA LEU A 584 33.30 -46.00 -12.94
C LEU A 584 32.87 -44.55 -12.68
N CYS A 585 31.69 -44.37 -12.09
CA CYS A 585 31.14 -43.12 -11.64
C CYS A 585 30.49 -43.29 -10.27
N THR A 586 30.90 -42.51 -9.24
CA THR A 586 30.38 -42.59 -7.88
C THR A 586 30.20 -41.17 -7.32
N TYR A 587 29.50 -41.06 -6.19
CA TYR A 587 29.39 -39.80 -5.46
C TYR A 587 30.54 -39.65 -4.50
N ASP A 588 31.23 -38.53 -4.52
CA ASP A 588 32.26 -38.17 -3.52
C ASP A 588 31.64 -37.19 -2.51
N GLU A 589 31.43 -37.67 -1.27
CA GLU A 589 30.84 -36.90 -0.18
C GLU A 589 31.68 -35.69 0.22
N SER A 590 33.02 -35.80 0.09
CA SER A 590 33.95 -34.76 0.56
C SER A 590 33.86 -33.48 -0.29
N THR A 591 33.59 -33.63 -1.58
CA THR A 591 33.47 -32.53 -2.55
C THR A 591 32.04 -32.29 -3.03
N SER A 592 31.12 -33.17 -2.65
CA SER A 592 29.72 -33.18 -3.17
C SER A 592 29.66 -33.28 -4.71
N ALA A 593 30.59 -34.01 -5.31
CA ALA A 593 30.77 -34.09 -6.75
C ALA A 593 30.51 -35.52 -7.30
N ALA A 594 30.25 -35.61 -8.57
CA ALA A 594 30.36 -36.85 -9.31
C ALA A 594 31.83 -37.17 -9.56
N TYR A 595 32.27 -38.29 -9.06
CA TYR A 595 33.65 -38.79 -9.19
C TYR A 595 33.67 -39.91 -10.24
N MET A 596 34.39 -39.67 -11.31
CA MET A 596 34.64 -40.62 -12.40
C MET A 596 36.08 -41.16 -12.33
N GLN A 597 36.25 -42.47 -12.54
CA GLN A 597 37.58 -43.07 -12.57
C GLN A 597 37.68 -44.12 -13.72
N ALA A 598 38.73 -43.99 -14.51
CA ALA A 598 39.10 -44.99 -15.49
C ALA A 598 39.70 -46.22 -14.81
N LYS A 599 39.25 -47.40 -15.18
CA LYS A 599 39.69 -48.66 -14.55
C LYS A 599 39.91 -49.73 -15.60
N ASN A 600 40.79 -50.71 -15.28
CA ASN A 600 40.81 -51.99 -16.00
C ASN A 600 39.65 -52.87 -15.46
N PRO A 601 38.64 -53.17 -16.24
CA PRO A 601 37.46 -53.93 -15.80
C PRO A 601 37.70 -55.44 -15.62
N GLY A 602 38.85 -55.94 -16.06
CA GLY A 602 39.19 -57.35 -15.96
C GLY A 602 38.31 -58.28 -16.83
N ILE A 603 37.70 -57.76 -17.91
CA ILE A 603 36.79 -58.49 -18.77
C ILE A 603 37.40 -58.77 -20.12
N GLY A 604 37.73 -60.05 -20.40
CA GLY A 604 38.28 -60.51 -21.68
C GLY A 604 39.52 -59.72 -22.09
N SER A 605 39.51 -59.10 -23.26
CA SER A 605 40.58 -58.29 -23.79
C SER A 605 40.48 -56.80 -23.47
N ILE A 606 39.46 -56.40 -22.72
CA ILE A 606 39.22 -55.00 -22.39
C ILE A 606 40.20 -54.58 -21.27
N GLN A 607 41.13 -53.70 -21.59
CA GLN A 607 42.11 -53.19 -20.65
C GLN A 607 41.74 -51.87 -20.00
N LEU A 608 40.76 -51.12 -20.59
CA LEU A 608 40.25 -49.84 -20.11
C LEU A 608 38.73 -49.81 -20.16
N ALA A 609 38.14 -49.40 -19.05
CA ALA A 609 36.77 -48.87 -19.00
C ALA A 609 36.86 -47.39 -18.52
N PRO A 610 36.61 -46.39 -19.36
CA PRO A 610 36.67 -45.01 -18.97
C PRO A 610 35.54 -44.69 -17.97
N GLY A 611 35.88 -43.91 -16.93
CA GLY A 611 34.89 -43.27 -16.08
C GLY A 611 34.16 -42.19 -16.87
N ASN A 612 32.84 -42.21 -16.83
CA ASN A 612 32.05 -41.22 -17.55
C ASN A 612 30.75 -40.85 -16.83
N LEU A 613 30.26 -39.68 -17.15
CA LEU A 613 28.98 -39.15 -16.73
C LEU A 613 28.37 -38.37 -17.91
N PHE A 614 27.13 -38.61 -18.23
CA PHE A 614 26.50 -37.91 -19.36
C PHE A 614 24.99 -37.78 -19.18
N THR A 615 24.40 -36.82 -19.89
CA THR A 615 22.95 -36.72 -19.99
C THR A 615 22.43 -37.79 -20.99
N GLY A 616 21.68 -38.76 -20.49
CA GLY A 616 21.21 -39.86 -21.28
C GLY A 616 21.14 -41.20 -20.51
N THR A 617 21.21 -42.31 -21.24
CA THR A 617 21.13 -43.65 -20.65
C THR A 617 22.25 -44.54 -21.14
N PHE A 618 22.59 -45.56 -20.37
CA PHE A 618 23.59 -46.58 -20.72
C PHE A 618 22.98 -47.98 -20.69
N LYS A 619 23.43 -48.80 -21.63
CA LYS A 619 23.08 -50.23 -21.67
C LYS A 619 24.36 -51.04 -21.92
N PHE A 620 24.70 -51.93 -20.99
CA PHE A 620 25.71 -52.94 -21.22
C PHE A 620 25.12 -54.08 -22.08
N ASN A 621 25.76 -54.40 -23.21
CA ASN A 621 25.23 -55.37 -24.20
C ASN A 621 25.57 -56.82 -23.87
N GLY A 622 26.28 -57.05 -22.77
CA GLY A 622 26.56 -58.38 -22.26
C GLY A 622 28.01 -58.81 -22.40
N ILE A 623 28.33 -59.89 -21.68
CA ILE A 623 29.68 -60.43 -21.53
C ILE A 623 30.28 -60.98 -22.84
N PHE A 624 29.42 -61.46 -23.75
CA PHE A 624 29.89 -62.01 -25.03
C PHE A 624 30.25 -60.90 -26.04
N GLN A 625 29.43 -59.84 -26.09
CA GLN A 625 29.69 -58.66 -26.93
C GLN A 625 30.76 -57.79 -26.39
N GLN A 626 30.91 -57.73 -25.07
CA GLN A 626 31.87 -56.86 -24.36
C GLN A 626 31.79 -55.39 -24.83
N THR A 627 30.56 -54.92 -25.08
CA THR A 627 30.27 -53.56 -25.52
C THR A 627 29.24 -52.88 -24.62
N GLY A 628 29.25 -51.57 -24.59
CA GLY A 628 28.23 -50.75 -23.97
C GLY A 628 27.69 -49.71 -24.95
N THR A 629 26.41 -49.41 -24.86
CA THR A 629 25.76 -48.39 -25.68
C THR A 629 25.32 -47.25 -24.81
N VAL A 630 25.84 -46.06 -25.09
CA VAL A 630 25.38 -44.80 -24.54
C VAL A 630 24.36 -44.17 -25.47
N SER A 631 23.20 -43.85 -24.98
CA SER A 631 22.19 -43.08 -25.71
C SER A 631 22.18 -41.64 -25.16
N PHE A 632 22.85 -40.73 -25.87
CA PHE A 632 23.04 -39.33 -25.48
C PHE A 632 21.78 -38.49 -25.69
N GLY A 633 21.55 -37.56 -24.80
CA GLY A 633 20.54 -36.52 -24.90
C GLY A 633 19.47 -36.63 -23.83
N GLN A 634 19.13 -35.51 -23.26
CA GLN A 634 18.02 -35.33 -22.33
C GLN A 634 17.14 -34.17 -22.83
N LYS A 635 15.84 -34.40 -22.87
CA LYS A 635 14.88 -33.34 -23.22
C LYS A 635 15.06 -32.15 -22.27
N PHE A 636 15.01 -30.98 -22.84
CA PHE A 636 15.29 -29.74 -22.14
C PHE A 636 14.27 -28.66 -22.54
N THR A 637 13.74 -27.93 -21.53
CA THR A 637 12.91 -26.77 -21.79
C THR A 637 13.81 -25.55 -21.87
N TYR A 638 13.83 -24.96 -23.03
CA TYR A 638 14.75 -23.90 -23.39
C TYR A 638 14.05 -22.53 -23.25
N THR A 639 14.56 -21.67 -22.38
CA THR A 639 13.97 -20.34 -22.14
C THR A 639 14.78 -19.19 -22.75
N ALA A 640 16.08 -19.41 -23.00
CA ALA A 640 16.94 -18.49 -23.72
C ALA A 640 18.21 -19.21 -24.16
N ARG A 641 18.96 -18.65 -25.10
CA ARG A 641 20.24 -19.19 -25.56
C ARG A 641 21.33 -18.87 -24.56
N PRO A 642 21.88 -19.83 -23.81
CA PRO A 642 23.01 -19.59 -22.93
C PRO A 642 24.28 -19.26 -23.73
N THR A 643 25.18 -18.50 -23.16
CA THR A 643 26.46 -18.16 -23.78
C THR A 643 27.58 -19.10 -23.40
N ALA A 644 27.45 -19.76 -22.24
CA ALA A 644 28.42 -20.74 -21.75
C ALA A 644 27.74 -21.75 -20.80
N LEU A 645 28.43 -22.87 -20.56
CA LEU A 645 28.21 -23.74 -19.42
C LEU A 645 29.30 -23.52 -18.38
N LYS A 646 28.92 -23.21 -17.14
CA LYS A 646 29.81 -23.14 -16.00
C LYS A 646 29.68 -24.41 -15.16
N LEU A 647 30.80 -24.91 -14.64
CA LEU A 647 30.87 -26.03 -13.71
C LEU A 647 32.14 -25.91 -12.87
N TYR A 648 32.22 -26.72 -11.82
CA TYR A 648 33.48 -26.93 -11.09
C TYR A 648 34.05 -28.33 -11.39
N TYR A 649 35.35 -28.43 -11.62
CA TYR A 649 36.02 -29.70 -11.88
C TYR A 649 37.36 -29.83 -11.14
N LYS A 650 37.77 -31.08 -10.96
CA LYS A 650 39.07 -31.50 -10.51
C LYS A 650 39.45 -32.75 -11.30
N ALA A 651 40.73 -32.92 -11.65
CA ALA A 651 41.16 -34.04 -12.49
C ALA A 651 42.56 -34.53 -12.15
N GLU A 652 42.79 -35.83 -12.25
CA GLU A 652 44.11 -36.44 -12.29
C GLU A 652 44.28 -37.14 -13.64
N ILE A 653 45.25 -36.64 -14.44
CA ILE A 653 45.46 -37.08 -15.83
C ILE A 653 46.89 -37.56 -15.99
N GLY A 654 47.06 -38.85 -16.34
CA GLY A 654 48.31 -39.49 -16.65
C GLY A 654 48.55 -39.70 -18.14
N THR A 655 49.60 -40.46 -18.46
CA THR A 655 49.87 -40.91 -19.84
C THR A 655 49.02 -42.15 -20.19
N VAL A 656 48.75 -42.33 -21.46
CA VAL A 656 47.98 -43.48 -21.98
C VAL A 656 48.68 -44.80 -21.63
N THR A 657 47.95 -45.65 -20.93
CA THR A 657 48.45 -46.99 -20.51
C THR A 657 47.74 -48.13 -21.26
N ALA A 658 46.59 -47.88 -21.88
CA ALA A 658 45.85 -48.86 -22.59
C ALA A 658 45.78 -48.52 -24.09
N ALA A 659 46.23 -49.42 -24.95
CA ALA A 659 46.05 -49.32 -26.38
C ALA A 659 44.67 -49.91 -26.78
N GLY A 660 43.81 -49.05 -27.32
CA GLY A 660 42.52 -49.44 -27.88
C GLY A 660 42.56 -49.52 -29.40
N THR A 661 41.48 -49.04 -30.05
CA THR A 661 41.36 -49.04 -31.51
C THR A 661 41.55 -47.67 -32.16
N SER A 662 41.81 -46.62 -31.37
CA SER A 662 42.08 -45.26 -31.88
C SER A 662 43.49 -45.17 -32.47
N THR A 663 43.59 -44.44 -33.59
CA THR A 663 44.88 -44.00 -34.18
C THR A 663 45.25 -42.58 -33.86
N TYR A 664 44.41 -41.91 -33.04
CA TYR A 664 44.58 -40.49 -32.66
C TYR A 664 45.52 -40.26 -31.47
N ILE A 665 45.78 -41.30 -30.70
CA ILE A 665 46.67 -41.22 -29.53
C ILE A 665 47.34 -42.58 -29.31
N ASN A 666 48.64 -42.55 -28.94
CA ASN A 666 49.44 -43.75 -28.69
C ASN A 666 49.68 -43.97 -27.18
N VAL A 667 50.13 -45.17 -26.83
CA VAL A 667 50.61 -45.46 -25.47
C VAL A 667 51.80 -44.53 -25.14
N ASP A 668 51.92 -44.13 -23.87
CA ASP A 668 52.87 -43.22 -23.33
C ASP A 668 52.69 -41.73 -23.76
N GLU A 669 51.76 -41.40 -24.61
CA GLU A 669 51.34 -40.00 -24.83
C GLU A 669 50.45 -39.47 -23.70
N GLN A 670 50.47 -38.17 -23.51
CA GLN A 670 49.63 -37.50 -22.48
C GLN A 670 48.15 -37.71 -22.81
N ASP A 671 47.40 -38.32 -21.90
CA ASP A 671 45.96 -38.48 -22.05
C ASP A 671 45.24 -37.15 -21.80
N GLN A 672 43.99 -37.06 -22.18
CA GLN A 672 43.09 -35.92 -22.00
C GLN A 672 41.75 -36.40 -21.48
N ALA A 673 41.24 -35.76 -20.45
CA ALA A 673 39.83 -35.88 -20.13
C ALA A 673 38.98 -35.16 -21.20
N SER A 674 37.70 -35.36 -21.17
CA SER A 674 36.77 -34.71 -22.11
C SER A 674 35.58 -34.16 -21.35
N ILE A 675 35.24 -32.90 -21.56
CA ILE A 675 33.99 -32.26 -21.11
C ILE A 675 33.35 -31.60 -22.32
N VAL A 676 32.23 -32.14 -22.74
CA VAL A 676 31.47 -31.72 -23.94
C VAL A 676 30.10 -31.27 -23.51
N VAL A 677 29.64 -30.15 -24.05
CA VAL A 677 28.26 -29.69 -23.92
C VAL A 677 27.70 -29.37 -25.30
N CYS A 678 26.47 -29.82 -25.56
CA CYS A 678 25.77 -29.51 -26.81
C CYS A 678 24.29 -29.17 -26.51
N ILE A 679 23.81 -28.18 -27.22
CA ILE A 679 22.39 -27.90 -27.39
C ILE A 679 22.00 -28.40 -28.80
N THR A 680 21.02 -29.25 -28.88
CA THR A 680 20.63 -29.94 -30.11
C THR A 680 19.14 -29.80 -30.36
N ASP A 681 18.73 -30.05 -31.62
CA ASP A 681 17.33 -30.23 -32.00
C ASP A 681 17.09 -31.69 -32.35
N TRP A 682 17.28 -32.57 -31.39
CA TRP A 682 17.14 -34.04 -31.59
C TRP A 682 15.78 -34.55 -31.14
N SER A 683 15.07 -35.20 -32.04
CA SER A 683 13.85 -35.90 -31.70
C SER A 683 14.11 -37.18 -30.88
N ASN A 684 15.24 -37.83 -31.14
CA ASN A 684 15.67 -39.07 -30.48
C ASN A 684 17.07 -38.91 -29.90
N ARG A 685 17.42 -39.80 -28.98
CA ARG A 685 18.79 -39.87 -28.43
C ARG A 685 19.76 -40.40 -29.47
N HIS A 686 20.94 -39.85 -29.56
CA HIS A 686 22.03 -40.37 -30.37
C HIS A 686 22.73 -41.56 -29.66
N ALA A 687 22.93 -42.66 -30.35
CA ALA A 687 23.51 -43.87 -29.77
C ALA A 687 24.98 -44.08 -30.21
N THR A 688 25.88 -44.16 -29.23
CA THR A 688 27.29 -44.58 -29.45
C THR A 688 27.54 -45.89 -28.76
N THR A 689 28.02 -46.88 -29.51
CA THR A 689 28.39 -48.20 -28.98
C THR A 689 29.90 -48.35 -28.99
N ALA A 690 30.47 -48.63 -27.82
CA ALA A 690 31.92 -48.75 -27.59
C ALA A 690 32.25 -50.01 -26.81
N GLY A 691 33.47 -50.51 -26.91
CA GLY A 691 33.94 -51.73 -26.26
C GLY A 691 34.84 -52.56 -27.17
N LYS A 692 34.64 -53.90 -27.20
CA LYS A 692 35.43 -54.76 -28.05
C LYS A 692 35.24 -54.43 -29.52
N GLY A 693 36.33 -54.06 -30.22
CA GLY A 693 36.33 -53.70 -31.63
C GLY A 693 36.18 -52.17 -31.85
N THR A 694 36.06 -51.81 -33.11
CA THR A 694 35.89 -50.41 -33.51
C THR A 694 34.53 -49.87 -33.03
N PRO A 695 34.46 -48.73 -32.35
CA PRO A 695 33.20 -48.16 -31.89
C PRO A 695 32.34 -47.74 -33.09
N SER A 696 31.01 -47.70 -32.88
CA SER A 696 30.04 -47.21 -33.85
C SER A 696 29.22 -46.07 -33.28
N GLY A 697 28.78 -45.15 -34.13
CA GLY A 697 28.02 -43.96 -33.71
C GLY A 697 28.87 -42.94 -32.96
N VAL A 698 30.18 -42.99 -33.06
CA VAL A 698 31.04 -41.93 -32.50
C VAL A 698 30.82 -40.67 -33.32
N TRP A 699 30.63 -39.57 -32.61
CA TRP A 699 30.30 -38.26 -33.20
C TRP A 699 31.17 -37.13 -32.66
N ASN A 700 31.25 -36.06 -33.41
CA ASN A 700 31.97 -34.85 -32.99
C ASN A 700 31.12 -33.63 -33.28
N PRO A 701 30.75 -32.84 -32.26
CA PRO A 701 29.90 -31.68 -32.43
C PRO A 701 30.57 -30.55 -33.24
N ALA A 702 31.88 -30.40 -33.18
CA ALA A 702 32.62 -29.37 -33.89
C ALA A 702 32.75 -29.61 -35.40
N THR A 703 32.86 -30.88 -35.81
CA THR A 703 32.97 -31.26 -37.23
C THR A 703 31.67 -31.77 -37.81
N LYS A 704 30.66 -32.07 -36.99
CA LYS A 704 29.41 -32.75 -37.31
C LYS A 704 29.58 -34.15 -37.91
N VAL A 705 30.78 -34.73 -37.87
CA VAL A 705 31.06 -36.08 -38.29
C VAL A 705 30.34 -37.06 -37.36
N GLY A 706 29.75 -38.10 -37.89
CA GLY A 706 29.04 -39.16 -37.15
C GLY A 706 27.59 -38.82 -36.83
N LEU A 707 27.07 -37.68 -37.26
CA LEU A 707 25.69 -37.26 -37.12
C LEU A 707 24.90 -37.42 -38.43
N SER A 708 23.63 -37.79 -38.34
CA SER A 708 22.70 -37.77 -39.49
C SER A 708 22.21 -36.35 -39.79
N ALA A 709 21.53 -36.15 -40.90
CA ALA A 709 21.00 -34.83 -41.29
C ALA A 709 19.90 -34.29 -40.31
N GLU A 710 19.20 -35.23 -39.64
CA GLU A 710 18.16 -34.92 -38.66
C GLU A 710 18.76 -34.57 -37.28
N GLU A 711 20.01 -34.96 -37.04
CA GLU A 711 20.70 -34.72 -35.75
C GLU A 711 21.41 -33.38 -35.74
N LYS A 712 20.60 -32.27 -35.72
CA LYS A 712 21.13 -30.91 -35.77
C LYS A 712 21.78 -30.48 -34.44
N ILE A 713 22.98 -29.98 -34.51
CA ILE A 713 23.63 -29.25 -33.41
C ILE A 713 23.27 -27.79 -33.54
N ILE A 714 22.73 -27.20 -32.48
CA ILE A 714 22.45 -25.76 -32.36
C ILE A 714 23.68 -25.05 -31.82
N ALA A 715 24.25 -25.54 -30.70
CA ALA A 715 25.46 -25.03 -30.10
C ALA A 715 26.29 -26.15 -29.49
N TYR A 716 27.60 -25.91 -29.39
CA TYR A 716 28.49 -26.79 -28.68
C TYR A 716 29.62 -26.05 -27.97
N GLY A 717 30.12 -26.65 -26.91
CA GLY A 717 31.34 -26.28 -26.23
C GLY A 717 32.14 -27.52 -25.84
N VAL A 718 33.45 -27.48 -25.99
CA VAL A 718 34.34 -28.63 -25.66
C VAL A 718 35.55 -28.14 -24.94
N VAL A 719 36.01 -28.90 -23.93
CA VAL A 719 37.28 -28.70 -23.24
C VAL A 719 37.93 -30.09 -23.04
N TYR A 720 39.21 -30.16 -23.30
CA TYR A 720 40.01 -31.39 -23.15
C TYR A 720 41.13 -31.17 -22.10
N PRO A 721 40.84 -31.27 -20.79
CA PRO A 721 41.86 -31.17 -19.77
C PRO A 721 42.97 -32.22 -19.95
N SER A 722 44.21 -31.76 -20.08
CA SER A 722 45.38 -32.64 -20.25
C SER A 722 46.36 -32.57 -19.07
N GLN A 723 46.06 -31.71 -18.11
CA GLN A 723 46.86 -31.51 -16.91
C GLN A 723 46.09 -31.90 -15.66
N THR A 724 46.82 -32.38 -14.65
CA THR A 724 46.25 -32.62 -13.31
C THR A 724 45.85 -31.30 -12.67
N VAL A 725 44.57 -31.21 -12.24
CA VAL A 725 44.00 -30.09 -11.50
C VAL A 725 43.63 -30.59 -10.11
N LYS A 726 44.41 -30.20 -9.10
CA LYS A 726 44.33 -30.78 -7.74
C LYS A 726 43.12 -30.30 -6.94
N ASP A 727 42.71 -29.06 -7.15
CA ASP A 727 41.60 -28.42 -6.42
C ASP A 727 40.40 -28.23 -7.29
N MET A 728 39.18 -28.25 -6.69
CA MET A 728 37.96 -27.95 -7.41
C MET A 728 38.02 -26.54 -8.00
N THR A 729 38.11 -26.45 -9.30
CA THR A 729 38.35 -25.21 -10.06
C THR A 729 37.14 -24.91 -10.93
N GLU A 730 36.74 -23.63 -10.97
CA GLU A 730 35.70 -23.17 -11.87
C GLU A 730 36.13 -23.30 -13.33
N LEU A 731 35.25 -23.81 -14.16
CA LEU A 731 35.43 -23.92 -15.60
C LEU A 731 34.22 -23.34 -16.30
N ILE A 732 34.45 -22.34 -17.16
CA ILE A 732 33.43 -21.77 -18.04
C ILE A 732 33.72 -22.24 -19.46
N ILE A 733 32.79 -22.96 -20.06
CA ILE A 733 32.89 -23.49 -21.43
C ILE A 733 32.02 -22.65 -22.35
N PRO A 734 32.58 -21.75 -23.17
CA PRO A 734 31.83 -20.96 -24.13
C PRO A 734 31.08 -21.83 -25.13
N LEU A 735 29.89 -21.42 -25.53
CA LEU A 735 29.09 -22.09 -26.54
C LEU A 735 29.30 -21.45 -27.92
N ASN A 736 29.68 -22.27 -28.86
CA ASN A 736 29.78 -21.94 -30.28
C ASN A 736 28.45 -22.32 -30.94
N TYR A 737 27.70 -21.33 -31.40
CA TYR A 737 26.43 -21.54 -32.10
C TYR A 737 26.64 -21.70 -33.61
N TYR A 738 25.85 -22.56 -34.25
CA TYR A 738 25.86 -22.66 -35.71
C TYR A 738 24.90 -21.71 -36.41
N ASP A 739 24.14 -20.93 -35.68
CA ASP A 739 23.31 -19.82 -36.15
C ASP A 739 23.30 -18.69 -35.11
N ASN A 740 22.93 -17.49 -35.53
CA ASN A 740 22.87 -16.30 -34.66
C ASN A 740 21.43 -15.87 -34.37
N SER A 741 20.45 -16.76 -34.43
CA SER A 741 19.08 -16.41 -34.10
C SER A 741 18.92 -16.10 -32.61
N SER A 742 18.08 -15.12 -32.30
CA SER A 742 17.85 -14.63 -30.93
C SER A 742 16.36 -14.64 -30.51
N GLY A 743 15.51 -15.25 -31.32
CA GLY A 743 14.08 -15.34 -31.02
C GLY A 743 13.77 -16.38 -29.93
N ALA A 744 12.49 -16.44 -29.54
CA ALA A 744 11.97 -17.45 -28.64
C ALA A 744 12.31 -18.86 -29.16
N PRO A 745 12.75 -19.77 -28.28
CA PRO A 745 13.06 -21.14 -28.69
C PRO A 745 11.81 -21.86 -29.20
N THR A 746 11.92 -22.45 -30.39
CA THR A 746 10.89 -23.29 -31.00
C THR A 746 11.52 -24.60 -31.44
N GLY A 747 11.07 -25.75 -30.94
CA GLY A 747 11.58 -27.04 -31.38
C GLY A 747 11.73 -28.08 -30.26
N ASN A 748 12.28 -29.23 -30.64
CA ASN A 748 12.54 -30.37 -29.74
C ASN A 748 13.96 -30.26 -29.19
N TYR A 749 14.17 -29.42 -28.18
CA TYR A 749 15.51 -29.23 -27.65
C TYR A 749 15.94 -30.41 -26.78
N THR A 750 17.20 -30.79 -26.97
CA THR A 750 17.87 -31.82 -26.21
C THR A 750 19.23 -31.30 -25.79
N ILE A 751 19.61 -31.53 -24.56
CA ILE A 751 20.95 -31.19 -24.05
C ILE A 751 21.80 -32.48 -24.00
N VAL A 752 23.03 -32.35 -24.44
CA VAL A 752 24.09 -33.33 -24.18
C VAL A 752 25.19 -32.68 -23.36
N ILE A 753 25.41 -33.20 -22.16
CA ILE A 753 26.61 -32.94 -21.39
C ILE A 753 27.28 -34.30 -21.23
N SER A 754 28.55 -34.39 -21.59
CA SER A 754 29.34 -35.63 -21.49
C SER A 754 30.68 -35.31 -20.88
N CYS A 755 30.97 -35.97 -19.75
CA CYS A 755 32.23 -35.89 -19.05
C CYS A 755 32.87 -37.28 -19.05
N ALA A 756 34.11 -37.40 -19.50
CA ALA A 756 34.84 -38.66 -19.54
C ALA A 756 36.31 -38.48 -19.08
N THR A 757 36.85 -39.48 -18.43
CA THR A 757 38.21 -39.51 -17.94
C THR A 757 39.25 -39.64 -19.03
N SER A 758 38.86 -40.05 -20.25
CA SER A 758 39.74 -40.16 -21.42
C SER A 758 38.97 -39.75 -22.68
N ARG A 759 39.56 -38.84 -23.47
CA ARG A 759 38.98 -38.31 -24.72
C ARG A 759 38.68 -39.38 -25.75
N TYR A 760 39.57 -40.37 -25.86
CA TYR A 760 39.43 -41.49 -26.77
C TYR A 760 38.94 -42.77 -26.08
N GLY A 761 38.22 -42.60 -24.98
CA GLY A 761 37.66 -43.70 -24.19
C GLY A 761 36.71 -44.60 -24.96
N ASP A 762 35.99 -44.08 -25.94
CA ASP A 762 35.11 -44.90 -26.83
C ASP A 762 35.94 -45.91 -27.67
N TYR A 763 37.19 -45.59 -27.95
CA TYR A 763 38.11 -46.47 -28.64
C TYR A 763 38.95 -47.34 -27.65
N LEU A 764 38.66 -47.24 -26.36
CA LEU A 764 39.41 -47.89 -25.26
C LEU A 764 40.87 -47.48 -25.17
N ASN A 765 41.23 -46.29 -25.70
CA ASN A 765 42.55 -45.70 -25.51
C ASN A 765 42.48 -44.72 -24.30
N GLY A 766 43.41 -44.82 -23.39
CA GLY A 766 43.51 -43.93 -22.26
C GLY A 766 44.36 -44.43 -21.12
N CYS A 767 44.41 -43.67 -20.05
CA CYS A 767 45.16 -44.00 -18.83
C CYS A 767 44.26 -44.67 -17.79
N ALA A 768 44.49 -45.90 -17.44
CA ALA A 768 43.85 -46.57 -16.31
C ALA A 768 44.30 -45.88 -15.02
N GLY A 769 43.38 -45.31 -14.28
CA GLY A 769 43.64 -44.49 -13.09
C GLY A 769 43.35 -43.02 -13.24
N ASN A 770 43.17 -42.50 -14.45
CA ASN A 770 42.65 -41.15 -14.63
C ASN A 770 41.35 -40.94 -13.85
N SER A 771 41.24 -39.78 -13.22
CA SER A 771 40.00 -39.37 -12.51
C SER A 771 39.54 -38.01 -12.91
N LEU A 772 38.22 -37.81 -12.83
CA LEU A 772 37.56 -36.53 -13.10
C LEU A 772 36.38 -36.34 -12.12
N TYR A 773 36.39 -35.21 -11.44
CA TYR A 773 35.27 -34.78 -10.59
C TYR A 773 34.57 -33.64 -11.28
N VAL A 774 33.22 -33.62 -11.22
CA VAL A 774 32.42 -32.51 -11.73
C VAL A 774 31.22 -32.23 -10.83
N LYS A 775 30.86 -30.96 -10.69
CA LYS A 775 29.70 -30.51 -9.94
C LYS A 775 29.21 -29.14 -10.37
N ASP A 776 28.07 -28.73 -9.82
CA ASP A 776 27.53 -27.36 -9.87
C ASP A 776 27.44 -26.84 -11.32
N PHE A 777 26.76 -27.59 -12.19
CA PHE A 777 26.52 -27.17 -13.56
C PHE A 777 25.54 -26.00 -13.58
N GLU A 778 25.86 -24.93 -14.32
CA GLU A 778 25.05 -23.74 -14.45
C GLU A 778 25.16 -23.14 -15.86
N TRP A 779 24.02 -22.73 -16.44
CA TRP A 779 24.03 -21.92 -17.66
C TRP A 779 24.48 -20.49 -17.36
N VAL A 780 25.32 -19.96 -18.23
CA VAL A 780 25.68 -18.55 -18.28
C VAL A 780 24.92 -17.91 -19.45
N TYR A 781 24.11 -16.93 -19.16
CA TYR A 781 23.30 -16.22 -20.15
C TYR A 781 23.91 -14.87 -20.50
#